data_094eeaa77ad028e293a7ddcbaa077928
#
_entry.id   094eeaa77ad028e293a7ddcbaa077928
#
_cell.length_a   1.000
_cell.length_b   1.000
_cell.length_c   1.000
_cell.angle_alpha   90.00
_cell.angle_beta   90.00
_cell.angle_gamma   90.00
#
_symmetry.space_group_name_H-M   'P 1'
#
loop_
_entity.id
_entity.type
_entity.pdbx_description
1 polymer ?
#
loop_
_entity_poly.entity_id
_entity_poly.type
_entity_poly.pdbx_seq_one_letter_code
_entity_poly.pdbx_strand_id
1 'polypeptide(L)'
;MATLEKIRSKSGFLIVVIGLALLAFIVGDALTNSRNLFGDHSTVAKMGSAKVDITEYQRKREELNQQLEEARRNNPASVANFDMQTLPQIAITSLLQEQILSDHAEKAGIEVTGNLLRFYMLESPQPSQEVMLLVSQLNQSGLSVQTPQQAYEVIFNPKRNGLTEAQVEPYRRLWLAAEAKTQADVARQIYYRLVQKSVKANDLDKKALYNDYVNTAKVELAYLPYGTLTEKEYPVSDSELKKAYEEYKKDFTVKEDTKDVQFIAISVTPSQKDQADSKALAQRTVQALSDSTGQVSKDIKKEGVAVTHHSLRAADLPSTLKETVTTTPKGGVKLVSDNLQGFTVIRVTGSSLQTDSIQINTVMTATEDLGRRVLAALNSGLKADSITARYSVDSVIPQLNQWIPLYTANGRAAGIDKATVDSIVNAGGKYVTLQAGPQGMVMASLVTKKAPVMVYDYDEATYVLGPSPATLNGERARLEKFLAANPSAKDFAANAAKEGFNVQRFSLTQSAPAVPRMMGMNSYYPDSRQVVRWVMIDGETGDVSRVYESKSNTNPMLYAVAVESSYDKYVPLSNPEVKNYMTEKVRRQKAGDKLMAQYSKKTQSLQSAAQAMGVEARTIDSFRFGYNAGVNDQAVMGKINGTKADKKVEIVKGDDGIYVYQVMDKKKENFPYNEQQYTQQYFQMINPNLMEMLQGDARIKNNIYKFEAGE
;
A
#
# COMPACT_ATOMS: atom_id res chain seq x y z
N MET A 1 -32.85 33.46 55.25
CA MET A 1 -31.98 32.44 55.83
C MET A 1 -32.64 31.07 56.10
N ALA A 2 -33.85 30.86 55.67
CA ALA A 2 -34.60 29.60 55.93
C ALA A 2 -34.39 28.49 54.86
N THR A 3 -33.73 28.78 53.72
CA THR A 3 -33.53 27.82 52.63
C THR A 3 -32.25 27.01 52.77
N LEU A 4 -31.21 27.57 53.36
CA LEU A 4 -29.91 26.88 53.58
C LEU A 4 -29.99 25.82 54.70
N GLU A 5 -30.80 26.03 55.70
CA GLU A 5 -31.02 25.12 56.83
C GLU A 5 -31.81 23.88 56.45
N LYS A 6 -32.79 24.03 55.52
CA LYS A 6 -33.55 22.92 54.91
C LYS A 6 -32.72 22.05 53.96
N ILE A 7 -31.68 22.62 53.32
CA ILE A 7 -30.74 21.87 52.47
C ILE A 7 -29.76 21.11 53.36
N ARG A 8 -29.31 21.68 54.49
CA ARG A 8 -28.41 21.03 55.44
C ARG A 8 -29.05 19.88 56.22
N SER A 9 -30.35 19.96 56.53
CA SER A 9 -31.08 18.87 57.20
C SER A 9 -31.40 17.70 56.27
N LYS A 10 -31.29 17.86 54.93
CA LYS A 10 -31.49 16.81 53.94
C LYS A 10 -30.21 16.42 53.20
N SER A 11 -29.03 16.87 53.69
CA SER A 11 -27.75 16.59 53.05
C SER A 11 -27.43 15.08 52.96
N GLY A 12 -27.85 14.29 54.00
CA GLY A 12 -27.72 12.85 53.98
C GLY A 12 -28.56 12.17 52.87
N PHE A 13 -29.81 12.67 52.66
CA PHE A 13 -30.65 12.15 51.59
C PHE A 13 -30.11 12.59 50.21
N LEU A 14 -29.57 13.80 50.08
CA LEU A 14 -28.94 14.26 48.83
C LEU A 14 -27.71 13.43 48.46
N ILE A 15 -26.88 13.08 49.47
CA ILE A 15 -25.70 12.22 49.27
C ILE A 15 -26.09 10.81 48.83
N VAL A 16 -27.19 10.25 49.41
CA VAL A 16 -27.70 8.93 49.01
C VAL A 16 -28.30 9.00 47.58
N VAL A 17 -28.99 10.04 47.22
CA VAL A 17 -29.54 10.20 45.85
C VAL A 17 -28.44 10.40 44.82
N ILE A 18 -27.41 11.21 45.12
CA ILE A 18 -26.24 11.38 44.27
C ILE A 18 -25.44 10.10 44.20
N GLY A 19 -25.26 9.38 45.30
CA GLY A 19 -24.61 8.05 45.35
C GLY A 19 -25.35 7.00 44.54
N LEU A 20 -26.68 6.94 44.63
CA LEU A 20 -27.51 6.06 43.81
C LEU A 20 -27.49 6.45 42.31
N ALA A 21 -27.48 7.75 42.01
CA ALA A 21 -27.38 8.22 40.62
C ALA A 21 -26.01 7.90 40.00
N LEU A 22 -24.93 8.07 40.78
CA LEU A 22 -23.57 7.66 40.41
C LEU A 22 -23.45 6.13 40.25
N LEU A 23 -24.05 5.39 41.19
CA LEU A 23 -24.09 3.93 41.12
C LEU A 23 -24.95 3.42 39.95
N ALA A 24 -26.07 4.08 39.65
CA ALA A 24 -26.89 3.79 38.49
C ALA A 24 -26.19 4.15 37.18
N PHE A 25 -25.37 5.22 37.17
CA PHE A 25 -24.53 5.60 36.04
C PHE A 25 -23.40 4.58 35.84
N ILE A 26 -22.70 4.20 36.90
CA ILE A 26 -21.62 3.18 36.86
C ILE A 26 -22.20 1.80 36.50
N VAL A 27 -23.33 1.44 37.04
CA VAL A 27 -24.02 0.16 36.71
C VAL A 27 -24.67 0.25 35.32
N GLY A 28 -25.17 1.41 34.91
CA GLY A 28 -25.68 1.65 33.56
C GLY A 28 -24.55 1.60 32.51
N ASP A 29 -23.42 2.22 32.81
CA ASP A 29 -22.20 2.13 31.98
C ASP A 29 -21.62 0.71 31.98
N ALA A 30 -21.58 0.05 33.14
CA ALA A 30 -21.21 -1.36 33.25
C ALA A 30 -22.20 -2.29 32.54
N LEU A 31 -23.53 -2.02 32.53
CA LEU A 31 -24.54 -2.81 31.82
C LEU A 31 -24.61 -2.51 30.32
N THR A 32 -24.37 -1.30 29.88
CA THR A 32 -24.16 -0.96 28.47
C THR A 32 -22.83 -1.51 27.94
N ASN A 33 -21.81 -1.52 28.79
CA ASN A 33 -20.51 -2.18 28.52
C ASN A 33 -20.50 -3.67 28.89
N SER A 34 -21.51 -4.24 29.60
CA SER A 34 -21.55 -5.66 29.99
C SER A 34 -21.84 -6.63 28.85
N ARG A 35 -22.16 -6.18 27.68
CA ARG A 35 -21.93 -6.97 26.45
C ARG A 35 -20.44 -7.35 26.31
N ASN A 36 -19.56 -6.68 27.06
CA ASN A 36 -18.12 -6.86 27.03
C ASN A 36 -17.53 -7.77 28.15
N LEU A 37 -18.34 -8.31 29.05
CA LEU A 37 -17.82 -9.06 30.22
C LEU A 37 -17.64 -10.57 29.98
N PHE A 38 -18.02 -11.12 28.82
CA PHE A 38 -17.91 -12.57 28.53
C PHE A 38 -17.37 -12.89 27.12
N GLY A 39 -16.60 -12.01 26.49
CA GLY A 39 -15.93 -12.26 25.22
C GLY A 39 -14.57 -11.57 25.16
N ASP A 40 -13.65 -12.12 24.38
CA ASP A 40 -12.34 -11.54 24.08
C ASP A 40 -12.52 -10.30 23.16
N HIS A 41 -13.12 -9.23 23.71
CA HIS A 41 -13.54 -8.04 22.96
C HIS A 41 -12.41 -7.06 22.67
N SER A 42 -11.21 -7.33 23.17
CA SER A 42 -10.02 -6.54 22.85
C SER A 42 -9.23 -7.11 21.67
N THR A 43 -9.45 -8.36 21.30
CA THR A 43 -8.68 -9.04 20.26
C THR A 43 -9.21 -8.71 18.87
N VAL A 44 -8.46 -7.87 18.15
CA VAL A 44 -8.74 -7.47 16.76
C VAL A 44 -8.42 -8.58 15.78
N ALA A 45 -7.32 -9.30 16.00
CA ALA A 45 -6.94 -10.42 15.15
C ALA A 45 -6.23 -11.51 15.95
N LYS A 46 -6.31 -12.76 15.44
CA LYS A 46 -5.65 -13.92 16.03
C LYS A 46 -5.13 -14.85 14.95
N MET A 47 -3.94 -15.43 15.16
CA MET A 47 -3.37 -16.48 14.31
C MET A 47 -2.58 -17.46 15.18
N GLY A 48 -3.11 -18.66 15.38
CA GLY A 48 -2.54 -19.62 16.34
C GLY A 48 -2.53 -19.07 17.76
N SER A 49 -1.35 -18.96 18.38
CA SER A 49 -1.13 -18.32 19.69
C SER A 49 -1.06 -16.79 19.61
N ALA A 50 -0.67 -16.24 18.47
CA ALA A 50 -0.54 -14.80 18.28
C ALA A 50 -1.90 -14.11 18.34
N LYS A 51 -1.98 -13.02 19.12
CA LYS A 51 -3.16 -12.18 19.30
C LYS A 51 -2.77 -10.72 19.17
N VAL A 52 -3.60 -9.95 18.50
CA VAL A 52 -3.46 -8.50 18.35
C VAL A 52 -4.57 -7.81 19.13
N ASP A 53 -4.20 -7.01 20.11
CA ASP A 53 -5.13 -6.18 20.89
C ASP A 53 -5.49 -4.89 20.14
N ILE A 54 -6.68 -4.33 20.43
CA ILE A 54 -7.16 -3.09 19.81
C ILE A 54 -6.21 -1.90 20.04
N THR A 55 -5.60 -1.81 21.22
CA THR A 55 -4.67 -0.72 21.58
C THR A 55 -3.38 -0.82 20.76
N GLU A 56 -2.82 -2.01 20.62
CA GLU A 56 -1.65 -2.28 19.79
C GLU A 56 -1.95 -1.97 18.32
N TYR A 57 -3.11 -2.41 17.83
CA TYR A 57 -3.56 -2.13 16.49
C TYR A 57 -3.67 -0.62 16.22
N GLN A 58 -4.33 0.13 17.10
CA GLN A 58 -4.49 1.59 16.93
C GLN A 58 -3.13 2.30 16.90
N ARG A 59 -2.22 1.94 17.82
CA ARG A 59 -0.86 2.46 17.84
C ARG A 59 -0.11 2.17 16.55
N LYS A 60 -0.16 0.92 16.06
CA LYS A 60 0.53 0.51 14.81
C LYS A 60 -0.05 1.21 13.59
N ARG A 61 -1.37 1.35 13.53
CA ARG A 61 -2.05 2.08 12.45
C ARG A 61 -1.61 3.55 12.41
N GLU A 62 -1.53 4.19 13.58
CA GLU A 62 -1.09 5.58 13.68
C GLU A 62 0.39 5.74 13.30
N GLU A 63 1.26 4.83 13.75
CA GLU A 63 2.68 4.77 13.35
C GLU A 63 2.82 4.69 11.82
N LEU A 64 2.10 3.77 11.18
CA LEU A 64 2.13 3.60 9.72
C LEU A 64 1.56 4.82 8.99
N ASN A 65 0.52 5.44 9.53
CA ASN A 65 -0.05 6.67 8.97
C ASN A 65 0.95 7.83 9.01
N GLN A 66 1.65 8.02 10.12
CA GLN A 66 2.71 9.03 10.24
C GLN A 66 3.86 8.79 9.27
N GLN A 67 4.33 7.54 9.14
CA GLN A 67 5.36 7.16 8.16
C GLN A 67 4.91 7.48 6.72
N LEU A 68 3.65 7.22 6.40
CA LEU A 68 3.07 7.52 5.09
C LEU A 68 3.01 9.03 4.82
N GLU A 69 2.62 9.84 5.82
CA GLU A 69 2.59 11.30 5.71
C GLU A 69 4.01 11.89 5.57
N GLU A 70 5.00 11.34 6.24
CA GLU A 70 6.40 11.72 6.05
C GLU A 70 6.90 11.35 4.65
N ALA A 71 6.58 10.16 4.16
CA ALA A 71 6.91 9.74 2.81
C ALA A 71 6.25 10.65 1.75
N ARG A 72 4.99 11.06 1.96
CA ARG A 72 4.32 12.05 1.10
C ARG A 72 5.03 13.40 1.07
N ARG A 73 5.51 13.88 2.22
CA ARG A 73 6.25 15.16 2.28
C ARG A 73 7.61 15.09 1.61
N ASN A 74 8.34 13.99 1.82
CA ASN A 74 9.71 13.83 1.34
C ASN A 74 9.77 13.37 -0.13
N ASN A 75 8.89 12.49 -0.55
CA ASN A 75 8.81 11.95 -1.92
C ASN A 75 7.37 11.58 -2.29
N PRO A 76 6.54 12.55 -2.72
CA PRO A 76 5.13 12.33 -3.05
C PRO A 76 4.91 11.21 -4.08
N ALA A 77 5.82 11.04 -5.03
CA ALA A 77 5.71 10.02 -6.08
C ALA A 77 5.79 8.59 -5.54
N SER A 78 6.52 8.37 -4.43
CA SER A 78 6.68 7.03 -3.83
C SER A 78 5.39 6.47 -3.24
N VAL A 79 4.44 7.31 -2.88
CA VAL A 79 3.18 6.96 -2.21
C VAL A 79 1.94 7.36 -3.01
N ALA A 80 2.12 7.86 -4.24
CA ALA A 80 1.01 8.37 -5.07
C ALA A 80 -0.08 7.33 -5.33
N ASN A 81 0.29 6.06 -5.42
CA ASN A 81 -0.62 4.94 -5.69
C ASN A 81 -0.96 4.11 -4.44
N PHE A 82 -0.62 4.59 -3.23
CA PHE A 82 -0.94 3.86 -2.01
C PHE A 82 -2.44 3.96 -1.69
N ASP A 83 -3.10 2.80 -1.60
CA ASP A 83 -4.52 2.73 -1.24
C ASP A 83 -4.67 2.68 0.29
N MET A 84 -5.22 3.76 0.86
CA MET A 84 -5.44 3.88 2.31
C MET A 84 -6.36 2.79 2.88
N GLN A 85 -7.20 2.17 2.06
CA GLN A 85 -8.05 1.05 2.50
C GLN A 85 -7.23 -0.16 2.96
N THR A 86 -5.97 -0.28 2.50
CA THR A 86 -5.07 -1.39 2.86
C THR A 86 -4.38 -1.19 4.21
N LEU A 87 -4.31 0.04 4.72
CA LEU A 87 -3.56 0.38 5.93
C LEU A 87 -3.97 -0.47 7.16
N PRO A 88 -5.28 -0.68 7.45
CA PRO A 88 -5.70 -1.53 8.55
C PRO A 88 -5.17 -2.97 8.45
N GLN A 89 -5.20 -3.54 7.26
CA GLN A 89 -4.73 -4.90 7.03
C GLN A 89 -3.20 -5.02 7.16
N ILE A 90 -2.47 -4.02 6.66
CA ILE A 90 -1.00 -3.95 6.82
C ILE A 90 -0.63 -3.91 8.30
N ALA A 91 -1.33 -3.10 9.12
CA ALA A 91 -1.10 -3.00 10.55
C ALA A 91 -1.31 -4.35 11.26
N ILE A 92 -2.43 -5.03 10.98
CA ILE A 92 -2.75 -6.35 11.56
C ILE A 92 -1.71 -7.39 11.14
N THR A 93 -1.39 -7.46 9.86
CA THR A 93 -0.43 -8.45 9.33
C THR A 93 0.95 -8.25 9.96
N SER A 94 1.41 -7.00 10.07
CA SER A 94 2.68 -6.68 10.72
C SER A 94 2.69 -7.14 12.18
N LEU A 95 1.65 -6.81 12.95
CA LEU A 95 1.56 -7.20 14.36
C LEU A 95 1.47 -8.71 14.56
N LEU A 96 0.69 -9.42 13.74
CA LEU A 96 0.63 -10.89 13.79
C LEU A 96 2.00 -11.51 13.49
N GLN A 97 2.73 -10.99 12.50
CA GLN A 97 4.08 -11.45 12.17
C GLN A 97 5.07 -11.17 13.30
N GLU A 98 5.02 -9.97 13.88
CA GLU A 98 5.84 -9.59 15.05
C GLU A 98 5.58 -10.54 16.23
N GLN A 99 4.32 -10.84 16.50
CA GLN A 99 3.92 -11.73 17.61
C GLN A 99 4.37 -13.17 17.38
N ILE A 100 4.18 -13.71 16.15
CA ILE A 100 4.66 -15.06 15.81
C ILE A 100 6.16 -15.17 16.01
N LEU A 101 6.92 -14.20 15.51
CA LEU A 101 8.38 -14.20 15.67
C LEU A 101 8.77 -14.11 17.16
N SER A 102 8.06 -13.30 17.96
CA SER A 102 8.30 -13.20 19.40
C SER A 102 8.02 -14.51 20.12
N ASP A 103 6.88 -15.16 19.86
CA ASP A 103 6.52 -16.44 20.46
C ASP A 103 7.52 -17.53 20.11
N HIS A 104 8.00 -17.55 18.87
CA HIS A 104 9.01 -18.51 18.44
C HIS A 104 10.40 -18.21 18.99
N ALA A 105 10.78 -16.94 19.12
CA ALA A 105 12.04 -16.53 19.73
C ALA A 105 12.09 -16.93 21.20
N GLU A 106 11.01 -16.69 21.93
CA GLU A 106 10.86 -17.11 23.33
C GLU A 106 10.95 -18.65 23.50
N LYS A 107 10.21 -19.40 22.69
CA LYS A 107 10.25 -20.88 22.70
C LYS A 107 11.63 -21.43 22.32
N ALA A 108 12.38 -20.72 21.51
CA ALA A 108 13.77 -21.07 21.14
C ALA A 108 14.79 -20.67 22.23
N GLY A 109 14.34 -20.04 23.33
CA GLY A 109 15.22 -19.61 24.43
C GLY A 109 16.18 -18.47 24.04
N ILE A 110 15.77 -17.60 23.10
CA ILE A 110 16.62 -16.49 22.69
C ILE A 110 16.54 -15.38 23.74
N GLU A 111 17.66 -15.15 24.38
CA GLU A 111 17.83 -14.07 25.35
C GLU A 111 18.74 -12.97 24.78
N VAL A 112 18.29 -11.72 24.92
CA VAL A 112 19.08 -10.54 24.56
C VAL A 112 19.83 -10.07 25.79
N THR A 113 21.14 -10.29 25.82
CA THR A 113 21.99 -9.87 26.94
C THR A 113 22.07 -8.35 27.04
N GLY A 114 22.33 -7.82 28.24
CA GLY A 114 22.50 -6.38 28.45
C GLY A 114 23.57 -5.75 27.55
N ASN A 115 24.67 -6.45 27.27
CA ASN A 115 25.71 -5.97 26.37
C ASN A 115 25.22 -5.87 24.92
N LEU A 116 24.44 -6.86 24.46
CA LEU A 116 23.86 -6.85 23.12
C LEU A 116 22.80 -5.74 22.97
N LEU A 117 21.95 -5.58 24.00
CA LEU A 117 20.96 -4.51 24.03
C LEU A 117 21.64 -3.13 23.99
N ARG A 118 22.65 -2.93 24.82
CA ARG A 118 23.46 -1.71 24.84
C ARG A 118 24.06 -1.42 23.46
N PHE A 119 24.60 -2.44 22.79
CA PHE A 119 25.13 -2.28 21.44
C PHE A 119 24.06 -1.72 20.48
N TYR A 120 22.88 -2.34 20.41
CA TYR A 120 21.81 -1.89 19.50
C TYR A 120 21.19 -0.53 19.87
N MET A 121 21.22 -0.17 21.16
CA MET A 121 20.69 1.12 21.59
C MET A 121 21.69 2.27 21.45
N LEU A 122 22.96 2.02 21.72
CA LEU A 122 23.95 3.08 21.88
C LEU A 122 25.09 3.04 20.84
N GLU A 123 25.59 1.86 20.48
CA GLU A 123 26.89 1.70 19.81
C GLU A 123 26.75 1.30 18.33
N SER A 124 25.59 0.77 17.93
CA SER A 124 25.36 0.33 16.55
C SER A 124 25.46 1.49 15.56
N PRO A 125 26.04 1.29 14.37
CA PRO A 125 25.95 2.24 13.25
C PRO A 125 24.50 2.54 12.83
N GLN A 126 23.58 1.63 13.17
CA GLN A 126 22.14 1.77 12.99
C GLN A 126 21.46 1.47 14.34
N PRO A 127 21.36 2.46 15.23
CA PRO A 127 20.66 2.32 16.50
C PRO A 127 19.16 2.03 16.28
N SER A 128 18.48 1.54 17.33
CA SER A 128 17.05 1.29 17.24
C SER A 128 16.28 2.55 16.89
N GLN A 129 15.21 2.39 16.12
CA GLN A 129 14.37 3.52 15.68
C GLN A 129 13.77 4.27 16.86
N GLU A 130 13.39 3.56 17.92
CA GLU A 130 12.81 4.15 19.12
C GLU A 130 13.79 5.09 19.83
N VAL A 131 15.06 4.69 19.90
CA VAL A 131 16.11 5.55 20.49
C VAL A 131 16.36 6.77 19.63
N MET A 132 16.36 6.62 18.29
CA MET A 132 16.53 7.75 17.39
C MET A 132 15.36 8.74 17.43
N LEU A 133 14.13 8.24 17.59
CA LEU A 133 12.96 9.10 17.85
C LEU A 133 13.11 9.90 19.13
N LEU A 134 13.60 9.25 20.20
CA LEU A 134 13.84 9.92 21.48
C LEU A 134 14.94 10.98 21.39
N VAL A 135 16.04 10.71 20.65
CA VAL A 135 17.07 11.69 20.33
C VAL A 135 16.47 12.91 19.64
N SER A 136 15.61 12.68 18.65
CA SER A 136 14.92 13.75 17.92
C SER A 136 14.00 14.57 18.82
N GLN A 137 13.24 13.92 19.72
CA GLN A 137 12.35 14.62 20.67
C GLN A 137 13.13 15.48 21.67
N LEU A 138 14.24 14.97 22.22
CA LEU A 138 15.12 15.71 23.10
C LEU A 138 15.70 16.96 22.42
N ASN A 139 16.13 16.79 21.15
CA ASN A 139 16.65 17.91 20.37
C ASN A 139 15.58 18.99 20.09
N GLN A 140 14.36 18.57 19.73
CA GLN A 140 13.22 19.47 19.55
C GLN A 140 12.81 20.21 20.84
N SER A 141 13.10 19.62 22.01
CA SER A 141 12.85 20.25 23.30
C SER A 141 13.93 21.26 23.71
N GLY A 142 14.87 21.58 22.82
CA GLY A 142 15.95 22.55 23.06
C GLY A 142 17.18 21.97 23.76
N LEU A 143 17.21 20.65 23.96
CA LEU A 143 18.39 19.95 24.47
C LEU A 143 19.25 19.55 23.26
N SER A 144 20.47 20.05 23.17
CA SER A 144 21.38 19.77 22.04
C SER A 144 21.88 18.32 22.04
N VAL A 145 20.99 17.38 21.74
CA VAL A 145 21.23 15.93 21.71
C VAL A 145 21.25 15.45 20.28
N GLN A 146 22.36 14.87 19.82
CA GLN A 146 22.54 14.39 18.46
C GLN A 146 22.78 12.88 18.36
N THR A 147 23.15 12.25 19.47
CA THR A 147 23.49 10.81 19.51
C THR A 147 22.75 10.07 20.61
N PRO A 148 22.55 8.76 20.48
CA PRO A 148 21.97 7.94 21.53
C PRO A 148 22.72 8.02 22.87
N GLN A 149 24.05 8.11 22.84
CA GLN A 149 24.88 8.23 24.02
C GLN A 149 24.61 9.57 24.75
N GLN A 150 24.49 10.69 24.02
CA GLN A 150 24.13 11.98 24.57
C GLN A 150 22.72 11.96 25.19
N ALA A 151 21.77 11.29 24.51
CA ALA A 151 20.41 11.10 25.04
C ALA A 151 20.44 10.34 26.36
N TYR A 152 21.20 9.25 26.44
CA TYR A 152 21.38 8.48 27.67
C TYR A 152 21.96 9.34 28.80
N GLU A 153 23.04 10.10 28.54
CA GLU A 153 23.66 10.98 29.53
C GLU A 153 22.70 12.07 30.03
N VAL A 154 21.95 12.70 29.16
CA VAL A 154 20.96 13.72 29.55
C VAL A 154 19.84 13.12 30.44
N ILE A 155 19.34 11.94 30.07
CA ILE A 155 18.22 11.28 30.78
C ILE A 155 18.65 10.74 32.14
N PHE A 156 19.82 10.09 32.24
CA PHE A 156 20.24 9.35 33.42
C PHE A 156 21.25 10.13 34.31
N ASN A 157 21.87 11.19 33.79
CA ASN A 157 22.76 12.09 34.53
C ASN A 157 22.29 13.56 34.40
N PRO A 158 21.02 13.89 34.72
CA PRO A 158 20.42 15.20 34.43
C PRO A 158 21.17 16.36 35.12
N LYS A 159 21.69 16.13 36.31
CA LYS A 159 22.43 17.17 37.05
C LYS A 159 23.69 17.66 36.35
N ARG A 160 24.38 16.78 35.60
CA ARG A 160 25.55 17.15 34.79
C ARG A 160 25.18 18.04 33.60
N ASN A 161 23.93 17.97 33.18
CA ASN A 161 23.39 18.72 32.07
C ASN A 161 22.52 19.92 32.52
N GLY A 162 22.58 20.29 33.80
CA GLY A 162 21.84 21.42 34.34
C GLY A 162 20.31 21.19 34.44
N LEU A 163 19.86 19.93 34.41
CA LEU A 163 18.45 19.55 34.44
C LEU A 163 18.05 18.98 35.81
N THR A 164 16.78 19.05 36.13
CA THR A 164 16.16 18.43 37.30
C THR A 164 15.64 17.02 36.93
N GLU A 165 15.49 16.14 37.93
CA GLU A 165 14.88 14.82 37.77
C GLU A 165 13.48 14.89 37.16
N ALA A 166 12.67 15.90 37.60
CA ALA A 166 11.31 16.09 37.09
C ALA A 166 11.25 16.40 35.56
N GLN A 167 12.25 17.12 35.05
CA GLN A 167 12.33 17.46 33.64
C GLN A 167 12.65 16.26 32.77
N VAL A 168 13.42 15.29 33.25
CA VAL A 168 13.85 14.11 32.48
C VAL A 168 12.97 12.87 32.68
N GLU A 169 12.12 12.86 33.72
CA GLU A 169 11.26 11.72 34.06
C GLU A 169 10.37 11.23 32.89
N PRO A 170 9.74 12.11 32.08
CA PRO A 170 9.00 11.68 30.91
C PRO A 170 9.89 10.94 29.88
N TYR A 171 11.10 11.44 29.65
CA TYR A 171 12.05 10.84 28.72
C TYR A 171 12.63 9.54 29.25
N ARG A 172 12.79 9.40 30.58
CA ARG A 172 13.21 8.14 31.21
C ARG A 172 12.20 7.03 30.98
N ARG A 173 10.90 7.32 31.08
CA ARG A 173 9.85 6.35 30.76
C ARG A 173 9.85 5.96 29.30
N LEU A 174 10.05 6.93 28.40
CA LEU A 174 10.18 6.64 26.97
C LEU A 174 11.43 5.81 26.66
N TRP A 175 12.53 6.06 27.36
CA TRP A 175 13.76 5.24 27.24
C TRP A 175 13.53 3.79 27.64
N LEU A 176 12.88 3.54 28.78
CA LEU A 176 12.56 2.20 29.24
C LEU A 176 11.62 1.47 28.28
N ALA A 177 10.67 2.19 27.71
CA ALA A 177 9.80 1.61 26.65
C ALA A 177 10.60 1.29 25.38
N ALA A 178 11.51 2.18 24.96
CA ALA A 178 12.41 1.94 23.82
C ALA A 178 13.36 0.76 24.08
N GLU A 179 13.85 0.60 25.30
CA GLU A 179 14.67 -0.53 25.74
C GLU A 179 13.91 -1.86 25.60
N ALA A 180 12.71 -1.94 26.16
CA ALA A 180 11.88 -3.15 26.07
C ALA A 180 11.54 -3.51 24.62
N LYS A 181 11.19 -2.51 23.79
CA LYS A 181 10.90 -2.74 22.37
C LYS A 181 12.15 -3.16 21.61
N THR A 182 13.29 -2.51 21.81
CA THR A 182 14.57 -2.88 21.19
C THR A 182 14.96 -4.31 21.54
N GLN A 183 14.79 -4.72 22.81
CA GLN A 183 15.05 -6.08 23.25
C GLN A 183 14.19 -7.10 22.48
N ALA A 184 12.90 -6.85 22.37
CA ALA A 184 11.98 -7.71 21.61
C ALA A 184 12.35 -7.76 20.12
N ASP A 185 12.65 -6.62 19.49
CA ASP A 185 13.03 -6.53 18.09
C ASP A 185 14.32 -7.30 17.78
N VAL A 186 15.32 -7.16 18.65
CA VAL A 186 16.60 -7.87 18.53
C VAL A 186 16.40 -9.39 18.67
N ALA A 187 15.58 -9.84 19.63
CA ALA A 187 15.24 -11.25 19.79
C ALA A 187 14.58 -11.82 18.52
N ARG A 188 13.59 -11.10 17.96
CA ARG A 188 12.92 -11.48 16.71
C ARG A 188 13.89 -11.55 15.52
N GLN A 189 14.78 -10.57 15.40
CA GLN A 189 15.79 -10.54 14.33
C GLN A 189 16.76 -11.71 14.45
N ILE A 190 17.23 -12.03 15.67
CA ILE A 190 18.11 -13.18 15.90
C ILE A 190 17.40 -14.46 15.49
N TYR A 191 16.17 -14.67 15.95
CA TYR A 191 15.38 -15.84 15.59
C TYR A 191 15.18 -15.96 14.08
N TYR A 192 14.73 -14.88 13.44
CA TYR A 192 14.52 -14.87 11.98
C TYR A 192 15.80 -15.22 11.21
N ARG A 193 16.95 -14.65 11.62
CA ARG A 193 18.25 -14.96 11.02
C ARG A 193 18.68 -16.41 11.25
N LEU A 194 18.37 -16.97 12.42
CA LEU A 194 18.65 -18.39 12.71
C LEU A 194 17.82 -19.31 11.82
N VAL A 195 16.52 -19.04 11.69
CA VAL A 195 15.62 -19.81 10.80
C VAL A 195 16.09 -19.66 9.35
N GLN A 196 16.39 -18.46 8.89
CA GLN A 196 16.91 -18.21 7.54
C GLN A 196 18.19 -18.99 7.27
N LYS A 197 19.11 -19.02 8.24
CA LYS A 197 20.38 -19.77 8.13
C LYS A 197 20.20 -21.28 8.32
N SER A 198 19.09 -21.73 8.92
CA SER A 198 18.80 -23.17 9.07
C SER A 198 18.35 -23.82 7.77
N VAL A 199 17.78 -23.04 6.86
CA VAL A 199 17.42 -23.50 5.52
C VAL A 199 18.72 -23.61 4.69
N LYS A 200 19.19 -24.84 4.55
CA LYS A 200 20.43 -25.12 3.81
C LYS A 200 20.17 -26.12 2.69
N ALA A 201 20.75 -25.88 1.55
CA ALA A 201 20.88 -26.91 0.53
C ALA A 201 21.86 -27.96 1.03
N ASN A 202 21.35 -29.17 1.31
CA ASN A 202 22.22 -30.27 1.68
C ASN A 202 22.97 -30.84 0.45
N ASP A 203 23.99 -31.62 0.69
CA ASP A 203 24.82 -32.18 -0.40
C ASP A 203 24.08 -33.15 -1.30
N LEU A 204 23.05 -33.84 -0.77
CA LEU A 204 22.25 -34.76 -1.58
C LEU A 204 21.40 -33.98 -2.57
N ASP A 205 20.73 -32.91 -2.12
CA ASP A 205 19.92 -32.06 -3.00
C ASP A 205 20.76 -31.38 -4.06
N LYS A 206 21.92 -30.81 -3.68
CA LYS A 206 22.85 -30.18 -4.63
C LYS A 206 23.35 -31.19 -5.67
N LYS A 207 23.71 -32.40 -5.22
CA LYS A 207 24.15 -33.50 -6.10
C LYS A 207 23.02 -34.03 -6.97
N ALA A 208 21.77 -34.05 -6.46
CA ALA A 208 20.62 -34.42 -7.26
C ALA A 208 20.42 -33.44 -8.42
N LEU A 209 20.41 -32.12 -8.13
CA LEU A 209 20.31 -31.07 -9.16
C LEU A 209 21.46 -31.16 -10.18
N TYR A 210 22.67 -31.37 -9.71
CA TYR A 210 23.83 -31.61 -10.60
C TYR A 210 23.62 -32.84 -11.48
N ASN A 211 23.17 -33.97 -10.89
CA ASN A 211 22.93 -35.20 -11.63
C ASN A 211 21.81 -35.05 -12.64
N ASP A 212 20.75 -34.34 -12.31
CA ASP A 212 19.63 -34.04 -13.25
C ASP A 212 20.13 -33.19 -14.43
N TYR A 213 21.11 -32.33 -14.21
CA TYR A 213 21.70 -31.52 -15.27
C TYR A 213 22.69 -32.30 -16.15
N VAL A 214 23.58 -33.12 -15.56
CA VAL A 214 24.63 -33.81 -16.30
C VAL A 214 24.22 -35.14 -16.92
N ASN A 215 23.18 -35.79 -16.32
CA ASN A 215 22.65 -37.02 -16.88
C ASN A 215 21.68 -36.68 -18.03
N THR A 216 22.07 -37.12 -19.21
CA THR A 216 21.27 -36.95 -20.41
C THR A 216 20.86 -38.30 -20.98
N ALA A 217 19.71 -38.31 -21.64
CA ALA A 217 19.25 -39.47 -22.36
C ALA A 217 18.89 -39.10 -23.80
N LYS A 218 19.21 -40.01 -24.73
CA LYS A 218 18.60 -39.99 -26.07
C LYS A 218 17.27 -40.71 -25.98
N VAL A 219 16.17 -39.99 -26.25
CA VAL A 219 14.84 -40.51 -26.11
C VAL A 219 14.10 -40.35 -27.46
N GLU A 220 13.48 -41.37 -27.89
CA GLU A 220 12.51 -41.27 -28.95
C GLU A 220 11.12 -41.37 -28.35
N LEU A 221 10.23 -40.45 -28.70
CA LEU A 221 8.87 -40.40 -28.13
C LEU A 221 7.82 -39.97 -29.14
N ALA A 222 6.60 -40.47 -28.93
CA ALA A 222 5.39 -40.03 -29.62
C ALA A 222 4.40 -39.56 -28.54
N TYR A 223 3.76 -38.42 -28.78
CA TYR A 223 2.82 -37.80 -27.83
C TYR A 223 1.46 -37.64 -28.47
N LEU A 224 0.44 -38.15 -27.83
CA LEU A 224 -0.95 -37.97 -28.20
C LEU A 224 -1.67 -37.15 -27.13
N PRO A 225 -2.02 -35.89 -27.43
CA PRO A 225 -2.81 -35.07 -26.51
C PRO A 225 -4.23 -35.63 -26.33
N TYR A 226 -4.85 -35.34 -25.18
CA TYR A 226 -6.25 -35.73 -24.94
C TYR A 226 -7.24 -35.08 -25.89
N GLY A 227 -6.84 -33.98 -26.56
CA GLY A 227 -7.73 -33.23 -27.45
C GLY A 227 -8.79 -32.43 -26.68
N THR A 228 -9.90 -32.16 -27.34
CA THR A 228 -11.02 -31.44 -26.73
C THR A 228 -11.84 -32.39 -25.85
N LEU A 229 -11.85 -32.12 -24.54
CA LEU A 229 -12.54 -32.93 -23.53
C LEU A 229 -14.02 -32.52 -23.42
N THR A 230 -14.85 -32.96 -24.35
CA THR A 230 -16.26 -32.61 -24.34
C THR A 230 -17.06 -33.43 -23.33
N GLU A 231 -18.17 -32.86 -22.84
CA GLU A 231 -19.09 -33.55 -21.93
C GLU A 231 -19.75 -34.78 -22.62
N LYS A 232 -19.97 -34.70 -23.92
CA LYS A 232 -20.53 -35.79 -24.70
C LYS A 232 -19.61 -37.02 -24.76
N GLU A 233 -18.30 -36.79 -24.86
CA GLU A 233 -17.31 -37.88 -24.96
C GLU A 233 -16.87 -38.41 -23.60
N TYR A 234 -16.80 -37.50 -22.61
CA TYR A 234 -16.32 -37.76 -21.24
C TYR A 234 -17.31 -37.18 -20.23
N PRO A 235 -18.52 -37.76 -20.13
CA PRO A 235 -19.49 -37.28 -19.15
C PRO A 235 -18.94 -37.53 -17.74
N VAL A 236 -19.15 -36.53 -16.83
CA VAL A 236 -18.75 -36.60 -15.43
C VAL A 236 -20.01 -36.62 -14.57
N SER A 237 -20.18 -37.68 -13.83
CA SER A 237 -21.29 -37.81 -12.86
C SER A 237 -20.98 -37.07 -11.57
N ASP A 238 -22.03 -36.65 -10.85
CA ASP A 238 -21.88 -36.00 -9.53
C ASP A 238 -21.13 -36.87 -8.52
N SER A 239 -21.26 -38.21 -8.62
CA SER A 239 -20.57 -39.14 -7.71
C SER A 239 -19.05 -39.17 -8.00
N GLU A 240 -18.64 -39.14 -9.27
CA GLU A 240 -17.23 -39.08 -9.63
C GLU A 240 -16.61 -37.73 -9.24
N LEU A 241 -17.38 -36.66 -9.45
CA LEU A 241 -16.95 -35.31 -9.08
C LEU A 241 -16.74 -35.17 -7.57
N LYS A 242 -17.69 -35.67 -6.77
CA LYS A 242 -17.57 -35.71 -5.30
C LYS A 242 -16.38 -36.57 -4.85
N LYS A 243 -16.18 -37.74 -5.45
CA LYS A 243 -15.03 -38.61 -5.13
C LYS A 243 -13.71 -37.90 -5.42
N ALA A 244 -13.57 -37.30 -6.58
CA ALA A 244 -12.37 -36.55 -6.96
C ALA A 244 -12.15 -35.36 -6.02
N TYR A 245 -13.21 -34.62 -5.69
CA TYR A 245 -13.09 -33.51 -4.75
C TYR A 245 -12.61 -33.97 -3.36
N GLU A 246 -13.13 -35.05 -2.81
CA GLU A 246 -12.69 -35.58 -1.53
C GLU A 246 -11.19 -35.98 -1.53
N GLU A 247 -10.69 -36.51 -2.65
CA GLU A 247 -9.27 -36.83 -2.82
C GLU A 247 -8.38 -35.59 -2.82
N TYR A 248 -8.82 -34.50 -3.47
CA TYR A 248 -8.02 -33.28 -3.70
C TYR A 248 -8.45 -32.09 -2.86
N LYS A 249 -9.44 -32.20 -1.97
CA LYS A 249 -9.98 -31.05 -1.21
C LYS A 249 -8.96 -30.28 -0.39
N LYS A 250 -7.83 -30.92 -0.01
CA LYS A 250 -6.74 -30.25 0.69
C LYS A 250 -6.04 -29.19 -0.14
N ASP A 251 -6.09 -29.31 -1.46
CA ASP A 251 -5.54 -28.33 -2.39
C ASP A 251 -6.35 -27.03 -2.39
N PHE A 252 -7.59 -27.09 -1.89
CA PHE A 252 -8.53 -25.99 -1.75
C PHE A 252 -8.69 -25.51 -0.31
N THR A 253 -7.66 -25.69 0.52
CA THR A 253 -7.67 -25.22 1.92
C THR A 253 -7.65 -23.70 2.00
N VAL A 254 -8.53 -23.13 2.84
CA VAL A 254 -8.51 -21.70 3.17
C VAL A 254 -8.06 -21.52 4.61
N LYS A 255 -7.31 -20.45 4.85
CA LYS A 255 -6.78 -20.12 6.19
C LYS A 255 -7.66 -19.13 6.96
N GLU A 256 -8.70 -18.59 6.33
CA GLU A 256 -9.63 -17.61 6.89
C GLU A 256 -11.07 -17.96 6.53
N ASP A 257 -12.01 -17.43 7.31
CA ASP A 257 -13.41 -17.46 6.93
C ASP A 257 -13.59 -16.68 5.61
N THR A 258 -14.19 -17.33 4.64
CA THR A 258 -14.30 -16.82 3.26
C THR A 258 -15.76 -16.86 2.81
N LYS A 259 -16.16 -15.84 2.07
CA LYS A 259 -17.47 -15.78 1.41
C LYS A 259 -17.31 -15.49 -0.07
N ASP A 260 -17.93 -16.34 -0.89
CA ASP A 260 -18.07 -16.05 -2.32
C ASP A 260 -19.22 -15.08 -2.50
N VAL A 261 -18.98 -14.06 -3.29
CA VAL A 261 -19.94 -12.98 -3.51
C VAL A 261 -20.10 -12.66 -4.98
N GLN A 262 -21.31 -12.20 -5.32
CA GLN A 262 -21.65 -11.58 -6.58
C GLN A 262 -21.70 -10.07 -6.35
N PHE A 263 -20.99 -9.30 -7.16
CA PHE A 263 -20.78 -7.89 -6.94
C PHE A 263 -21.12 -7.08 -8.19
N ILE A 264 -21.92 -6.03 -8.00
CA ILE A 264 -22.22 -5.02 -9.01
C ILE A 264 -21.49 -3.73 -8.62
N ALA A 265 -20.75 -3.15 -9.57
CA ALA A 265 -20.16 -1.82 -9.45
C ALA A 265 -20.60 -0.96 -10.64
N ILE A 266 -21.16 0.20 -10.35
CA ILE A 266 -21.63 1.18 -11.34
C ILE A 266 -20.79 2.44 -11.16
N SER A 267 -20.04 2.82 -12.21
CA SER A 267 -19.42 4.14 -12.28
C SER A 267 -20.46 5.13 -12.79
N VAL A 268 -20.84 6.09 -11.94
CA VAL A 268 -21.83 7.08 -12.35
C VAL A 268 -21.16 8.19 -13.14
N THR A 269 -21.48 8.29 -14.40
CA THR A 269 -20.94 9.31 -15.31
C THR A 269 -21.93 10.49 -15.44
N PRO A 270 -21.40 11.72 -15.72
CA PRO A 270 -22.24 12.88 -15.95
C PRO A 270 -23.24 12.67 -17.08
N SER A 271 -24.50 13.03 -16.84
CA SER A 271 -25.57 12.99 -17.83
C SER A 271 -25.37 14.05 -18.92
N GLN A 272 -26.15 13.95 -20.01
CA GLN A 272 -26.19 15.01 -21.04
C GLN A 272 -26.60 16.37 -20.45
N LYS A 273 -27.49 16.37 -19.45
CA LYS A 273 -27.88 17.60 -18.74
C LYS A 273 -26.70 18.15 -17.95
N ASP A 274 -25.97 17.34 -17.21
CA ASP A 274 -24.78 17.78 -16.45
C ASP A 274 -23.72 18.40 -17.38
N GLN A 275 -23.53 17.81 -18.56
CA GLN A 275 -22.63 18.37 -19.60
C GLN A 275 -23.12 19.72 -20.13
N ALA A 276 -24.40 19.86 -20.36
CA ALA A 276 -25.01 21.12 -20.81
C ALA A 276 -24.89 22.20 -19.73
N ASP A 277 -25.15 21.86 -18.47
CA ASP A 277 -25.02 22.75 -17.32
C ASP A 277 -23.55 23.20 -17.13
N SER A 278 -22.58 22.28 -17.32
CA SER A 278 -21.14 22.60 -17.31
C SER A 278 -20.77 23.62 -18.38
N LYS A 279 -21.23 23.44 -19.61
CA LYS A 279 -20.99 24.39 -20.72
C LYS A 279 -21.57 25.77 -20.42
N ALA A 280 -22.78 25.81 -19.86
CA ALA A 280 -23.40 27.09 -19.45
C ALA A 280 -22.58 27.75 -18.32
N LEU A 281 -22.04 26.98 -17.38
CA LEU A 281 -21.18 27.47 -16.31
C LEU A 281 -19.84 27.99 -16.86
N ALA A 282 -19.25 27.30 -17.84
CA ALA A 282 -18.04 27.77 -18.52
C ALA A 282 -18.24 29.14 -19.18
N GLN A 283 -19.36 29.34 -19.90
CA GLN A 283 -19.69 30.61 -20.53
C GLN A 283 -19.89 31.73 -19.49
N ARG A 284 -20.59 31.49 -18.40
CA ARG A 284 -20.75 32.44 -17.30
C ARG A 284 -19.40 32.77 -16.64
N THR A 285 -18.52 31.78 -16.52
CA THR A 285 -17.15 31.99 -15.99
C THR A 285 -16.31 32.87 -16.91
N VAL A 286 -16.36 32.63 -18.22
CA VAL A 286 -15.69 33.49 -19.23
C VAL A 286 -16.21 34.91 -19.12
N GLN A 287 -17.52 35.12 -19.07
CA GLN A 287 -18.13 36.43 -18.94
C GLN A 287 -17.71 37.17 -17.67
N ALA A 288 -17.74 36.45 -16.51
CA ALA A 288 -17.35 37.00 -15.21
C ALA A 288 -15.86 37.42 -15.17
N LEU A 289 -14.99 36.64 -15.78
CA LEU A 289 -13.57 36.99 -15.88
C LEU A 289 -13.28 38.10 -16.90
N SER A 290 -14.17 38.29 -17.85
CA SER A 290 -14.05 39.34 -18.89
C SER A 290 -14.59 40.70 -18.46
N ASP A 291 -15.36 40.75 -17.36
CA ASP A 291 -15.89 42.03 -16.86
C ASP A 291 -14.80 42.90 -16.22
N SER A 292 -15.18 44.14 -15.84
CA SER A 292 -14.25 45.14 -15.30
C SER A 292 -13.59 44.73 -13.99
N THR A 293 -14.22 43.84 -13.21
CA THR A 293 -13.69 43.30 -11.94
C THR A 293 -12.71 42.17 -12.16
N GLY A 294 -12.87 41.44 -13.25
CA GLY A 294 -12.07 40.27 -13.59
C GLY A 294 -12.11 39.15 -12.54
N GLN A 295 -13.20 39.07 -11.79
CA GLN A 295 -13.34 38.14 -10.70
C GLN A 295 -14.57 37.24 -10.88
N VAL A 296 -14.41 35.98 -10.57
CA VAL A 296 -15.52 35.03 -10.52
C VAL A 296 -16.39 35.31 -9.30
N SER A 297 -17.71 35.42 -9.51
CA SER A 297 -18.68 35.69 -8.45
C SER A 297 -18.68 34.58 -7.39
N LYS A 298 -19.19 34.92 -6.19
CA LYS A 298 -19.34 33.93 -5.11
C LYS A 298 -20.26 32.77 -5.52
N ASP A 299 -21.26 33.04 -6.37
CA ASP A 299 -22.21 32.02 -6.80
C ASP A 299 -21.58 31.02 -7.76
N ILE A 300 -20.79 31.48 -8.72
CA ILE A 300 -20.00 30.62 -9.63
C ILE A 300 -19.00 29.76 -8.82
N LYS A 301 -18.36 30.33 -7.79
CA LYS A 301 -17.49 29.56 -6.90
C LYS A 301 -18.23 28.48 -6.10
N LYS A 302 -19.48 28.76 -5.64
CA LYS A 302 -20.32 27.77 -4.97
C LYS A 302 -20.74 26.63 -5.90
N GLU A 303 -20.80 26.87 -7.21
CA GLU A 303 -21.05 25.83 -8.22
C GLU A 303 -19.82 24.94 -8.48
N GLY A 304 -18.69 25.17 -7.78
CA GLY A 304 -17.51 24.32 -7.83
C GLY A 304 -16.36 24.84 -8.70
N VAL A 305 -16.44 26.07 -9.22
CA VAL A 305 -15.35 26.69 -9.97
C VAL A 305 -14.26 27.14 -8.99
N ALA A 306 -13.09 26.53 -9.09
CA ALA A 306 -11.88 26.94 -8.38
C ALA A 306 -11.10 27.97 -9.20
N VAL A 307 -10.61 29.02 -8.55
CA VAL A 307 -9.77 30.04 -9.21
C VAL A 307 -8.43 30.10 -8.50
N THR A 308 -7.35 29.88 -9.25
CA THR A 308 -5.97 29.93 -8.77
C THR A 308 -5.20 30.98 -9.54
N HIS A 309 -4.48 31.84 -8.83
CA HIS A 309 -3.55 32.79 -9.44
C HIS A 309 -2.17 32.14 -9.62
N HIS A 310 -1.62 32.30 -10.80
CA HIS A 310 -0.29 31.80 -11.18
C HIS A 310 0.62 32.91 -11.59
N SER A 311 1.90 32.82 -11.23
CA SER A 311 2.99 33.69 -11.64
C SER A 311 4.17 32.81 -12.04
N LEU A 312 4.27 32.47 -13.33
CA LEU A 312 5.19 31.46 -13.85
C LEU A 312 6.11 32.03 -14.90
N ARG A 313 7.37 31.56 -14.93
CA ARG A 313 8.27 31.86 -16.07
C ARG A 313 7.75 31.19 -17.34
N ALA A 314 8.02 31.76 -18.47
CA ALA A 314 7.67 31.21 -19.78
C ALA A 314 8.12 29.73 -19.96
N ALA A 315 9.25 29.37 -19.35
CA ALA A 315 9.78 27.99 -19.38
C ALA A 315 8.97 27.00 -18.53
N ASP A 316 8.34 27.50 -17.47
CA ASP A 316 7.62 26.66 -16.48
C ASP A 316 6.10 26.60 -16.76
N LEU A 317 5.61 27.32 -17.76
CA LEU A 317 4.20 27.23 -18.15
C LEU A 317 3.84 25.82 -18.59
N PRO A 318 2.71 25.25 -18.09
CA PRO A 318 2.20 23.97 -18.56
C PRO A 318 2.10 23.95 -20.09
N SER A 319 2.51 22.88 -20.73
CA SER A 319 2.51 22.75 -22.19
C SER A 319 1.14 23.01 -22.81
N THR A 320 0.07 22.64 -22.13
CA THR A 320 -1.34 22.84 -22.53
C THR A 320 -1.78 24.31 -22.47
N LEU A 321 -1.15 25.13 -21.63
CA LEU A 321 -1.51 26.54 -21.42
C LEU A 321 -0.53 27.50 -22.05
N LYS A 322 0.68 27.06 -22.38
CA LYS A 322 1.81 27.90 -22.77
C LYS A 322 1.47 28.83 -23.93
N GLU A 323 0.99 28.29 -25.04
CA GLU A 323 0.63 29.09 -26.21
C GLU A 323 -0.46 30.11 -25.87
N THR A 324 -1.53 29.64 -25.19
CA THR A 324 -2.66 30.52 -24.85
C THR A 324 -2.25 31.64 -23.90
N VAL A 325 -1.44 31.37 -22.87
CA VAL A 325 -0.99 32.38 -21.91
C VAL A 325 -0.04 33.39 -22.57
N THR A 326 0.87 32.94 -23.43
CA THR A 326 1.88 33.81 -24.04
C THR A 326 1.33 34.68 -25.16
N THR A 327 0.26 34.26 -25.83
CA THR A 327 -0.35 35.00 -26.96
C THR A 327 -1.54 35.86 -26.55
N THR A 328 -2.13 35.62 -25.38
CA THR A 328 -3.27 36.42 -24.91
C THR A 328 -2.81 37.72 -24.28
N PRO A 329 -3.34 38.90 -24.72
CA PRO A 329 -2.98 40.17 -24.13
C PRO A 329 -3.47 40.32 -22.69
N LYS A 330 -2.85 41.25 -21.94
CA LYS A 330 -3.29 41.57 -20.56
C LYS A 330 -4.78 41.90 -20.51
N GLY A 331 -5.52 41.28 -19.57
CA GLY A 331 -6.96 41.39 -19.43
C GLY A 331 -7.73 40.43 -20.33
N GLY A 332 -7.08 39.78 -21.29
CA GLY A 332 -7.73 38.82 -22.18
C GLY A 332 -8.12 37.52 -21.47
N VAL A 333 -9.28 37.01 -21.83
CA VAL A 333 -9.86 35.75 -21.28
C VAL A 333 -9.98 34.71 -22.38
N LYS A 334 -9.64 33.50 -22.10
CA LYS A 334 -9.73 32.35 -23.02
C LYS A 334 -10.29 31.10 -22.33
N LEU A 335 -11.25 30.45 -23.00
CA LEU A 335 -11.65 29.09 -22.69
C LEU A 335 -10.62 28.15 -23.30
N VAL A 336 -9.84 27.47 -22.46
CA VAL A 336 -8.74 26.58 -22.89
C VAL A 336 -9.24 25.20 -23.20
N SER A 337 -10.09 24.67 -22.33
CA SER A 337 -10.71 23.35 -22.50
C SER A 337 -12.17 23.37 -22.03
N ASP A 338 -13.01 22.63 -22.75
CA ASP A 338 -14.40 22.32 -22.39
C ASP A 338 -14.71 20.92 -22.91
N ASN A 339 -14.66 19.93 -22.05
CA ASN A 339 -14.80 18.53 -22.39
C ASN A 339 -15.52 17.73 -21.28
N LEU A 340 -15.57 16.41 -21.41
CA LEU A 340 -16.24 15.51 -20.46
C LEU A 340 -15.56 15.46 -19.08
N GLN A 341 -14.42 16.08 -18.90
CA GLN A 341 -13.73 16.18 -17.60
C GLN A 341 -14.00 17.52 -16.91
N GLY A 342 -14.60 18.48 -17.61
CA GLY A 342 -14.88 19.83 -17.14
C GLY A 342 -14.30 20.89 -18.04
N PHE A 343 -14.03 22.08 -17.49
CA PHE A 343 -13.48 23.19 -18.27
C PHE A 343 -12.34 23.92 -17.56
N THR A 344 -11.51 24.58 -18.34
CA THR A 344 -10.48 25.49 -17.89
C THR A 344 -10.60 26.84 -18.63
N VAL A 345 -10.71 27.92 -17.88
CA VAL A 345 -10.70 29.29 -18.40
C VAL A 345 -9.52 30.01 -17.80
N ILE A 346 -8.76 30.73 -18.61
CA ILE A 346 -7.69 31.58 -18.12
C ILE A 346 -8.00 33.06 -18.38
N ARG A 347 -7.47 33.92 -17.49
CA ARG A 347 -7.39 35.36 -17.69
C ARG A 347 -5.94 35.79 -17.49
N VAL A 348 -5.32 36.38 -18.50
CA VAL A 348 -3.97 36.91 -18.37
C VAL A 348 -4.03 38.26 -17.66
N THR A 349 -3.45 38.33 -16.44
CA THR A 349 -3.45 39.57 -15.64
C THR A 349 -2.23 40.45 -15.90
N GLY A 350 -1.14 39.87 -16.41
CA GLY A 350 0.06 40.62 -16.80
C GLY A 350 1.19 39.73 -17.28
N SER A 351 2.23 40.44 -17.78
CA SER A 351 3.54 39.82 -18.02
C SER A 351 4.61 40.84 -17.75
N SER A 352 5.75 40.43 -17.22
CA SER A 352 6.86 41.31 -16.90
C SER A 352 8.20 40.58 -16.88
N LEU A 353 9.27 41.31 -17.18
CA LEU A 353 10.62 40.81 -17.00
C LEU A 353 10.97 40.83 -15.50
N GLN A 354 11.31 39.70 -14.96
CA GLN A 354 11.66 39.53 -13.55
C GLN A 354 13.03 38.85 -13.40
N THR A 355 13.77 39.22 -12.37
CA THR A 355 15.05 38.57 -12.05
C THR A 355 14.80 37.09 -11.74
N ASP A 356 15.48 36.18 -12.43
CA ASP A 356 15.32 34.74 -12.28
C ASP A 356 15.92 34.22 -10.96
N SER A 357 17.16 34.62 -10.69
CA SER A 357 17.92 34.20 -9.51
C SER A 357 18.88 35.30 -9.09
N ILE A 358 19.16 35.38 -7.80
CA ILE A 358 20.18 36.29 -7.24
C ILE A 358 21.24 35.45 -6.52
N GLN A 359 22.48 35.91 -6.59
CA GLN A 359 23.56 35.44 -5.77
C GLN A 359 23.79 36.43 -4.64
N ILE A 360 23.71 35.96 -3.40
CA ILE A 360 23.84 36.80 -2.21
C ILE A 360 24.89 36.24 -1.27
N ASN A 361 25.43 37.16 -0.46
CA ASN A 361 26.09 36.81 0.78
C ASN A 361 25.11 37.07 1.91
N THR A 362 24.97 36.10 2.83
CA THR A 362 24.21 36.29 4.06
C THR A 362 25.12 36.22 5.28
N VAL A 363 24.78 36.98 6.30
CA VAL A 363 25.44 36.92 7.60
C VAL A 363 24.38 36.83 8.68
N MET A 364 24.46 35.82 9.53
CA MET A 364 23.58 35.65 10.67
C MET A 364 24.34 35.94 11.95
N THR A 365 23.68 36.52 12.94
CA THR A 365 24.25 36.80 14.24
C THR A 365 23.35 36.28 15.35
N ALA A 366 23.96 35.88 16.48
CA ALA A 366 23.25 35.28 17.61
C ALA A 366 22.39 36.27 18.40
N THR A 367 22.66 37.59 18.28
CA THR A 367 21.87 38.65 18.94
C THR A 367 21.69 39.85 18.01
N GLU A 368 20.63 40.62 18.21
CA GLU A 368 20.31 41.79 17.41
C GLU A 368 21.37 42.89 17.60
N ASP A 369 21.87 43.13 18.84
CA ASP A 369 22.92 44.13 19.08
C ASP A 369 24.22 43.79 18.37
N LEU A 370 24.61 42.53 18.36
CA LEU A 370 25.76 42.08 17.58
C LEU A 370 25.50 42.29 16.10
N GLY A 371 24.29 41.98 15.64
CA GLY A 371 23.87 42.18 14.21
C GLY A 371 24.00 43.62 13.79
N ARG A 372 23.56 44.57 14.56
CA ARG A 372 23.71 46.03 14.24
C ARG A 372 25.18 46.45 14.10
N ARG A 373 26.06 45.99 14.96
CA ARG A 373 27.51 46.26 14.91
C ARG A 373 28.16 45.62 13.69
N VAL A 374 27.78 44.37 13.39
CA VAL A 374 28.24 43.61 12.23
C VAL A 374 27.76 44.26 10.97
N LEU A 375 26.50 44.69 10.86
CA LEU A 375 25.95 45.39 9.70
C LEU A 375 26.71 46.69 9.42
N ALA A 376 26.97 47.47 10.46
CA ALA A 376 27.75 48.74 10.33
C ALA A 376 29.18 48.44 9.86
N ALA A 377 29.83 47.41 10.37
CA ALA A 377 31.18 47.03 9.97
C ALA A 377 31.22 46.53 8.50
N LEU A 378 30.26 45.70 8.08
CA LEU A 378 30.14 45.23 6.68
C LEU A 378 29.90 46.38 5.73
N ASN A 379 29.01 47.30 6.05
CA ASN A 379 28.71 48.46 5.23
C ASN A 379 29.81 49.55 5.26
N SER A 380 30.76 49.49 6.19
CA SER A 380 31.98 50.32 6.24
C SER A 380 33.17 49.69 5.50
N GLY A 381 33.00 48.48 4.90
CA GLY A 381 34.02 47.86 4.06
C GLY A 381 34.69 46.60 4.64
N LEU A 382 34.26 46.12 5.84
CA LEU A 382 34.70 44.79 6.31
C LEU A 382 34.18 43.71 5.36
N LYS A 383 35.08 42.84 4.89
CA LYS A 383 34.69 41.73 4.03
C LYS A 383 33.99 40.64 4.83
N ALA A 384 32.93 40.07 4.24
CA ALA A 384 32.15 39.00 4.92
C ALA A 384 32.94 37.72 5.11
N ASP A 385 33.91 37.41 4.25
CA ASP A 385 34.82 36.25 4.39
C ASP A 385 35.77 36.37 5.59
N SER A 386 36.04 37.61 5.99
CA SER A 386 36.98 37.94 7.08
C SER A 386 36.26 38.33 8.40
N ILE A 387 34.91 38.19 8.44
CA ILE A 387 34.11 38.67 9.55
C ILE A 387 34.36 37.85 10.83
N THR A 388 34.60 36.56 10.65
CA THR A 388 34.88 35.60 11.77
C THR A 388 36.27 35.83 12.39
N ALA A 389 37.16 36.54 11.74
CA ALA A 389 38.44 36.99 12.33
C ALA A 389 38.24 38.10 13.35
N ARG A 390 37.16 38.89 13.23
CA ARG A 390 36.84 39.99 14.16
C ARG A 390 35.77 39.61 15.18
N TYR A 391 34.90 38.67 14.86
CA TYR A 391 33.80 38.24 15.71
C TYR A 391 33.84 36.70 15.83
N SER A 392 33.45 36.17 17.00
CA SER A 392 33.44 34.71 17.21
C SER A 392 32.61 33.96 16.21
N VAL A 393 33.12 32.83 15.71
CA VAL A 393 32.42 31.91 14.78
C VAL A 393 31.09 31.42 15.38
N ASP A 394 31.02 31.21 16.68
CA ASP A 394 29.80 30.77 17.38
C ASP A 394 28.71 31.86 17.42
N SER A 395 29.06 33.10 17.16
CA SER A 395 28.17 34.26 17.26
C SER A 395 27.84 34.91 15.92
N VAL A 396 28.65 34.65 14.88
CA VAL A 396 28.48 35.24 13.55
C VAL A 396 28.75 34.16 12.49
N ILE A 397 27.75 33.87 11.70
CA ILE A 397 27.81 32.81 10.66
C ILE A 397 27.65 33.46 9.27
N PRO A 398 28.72 33.60 8.48
CA PRO A 398 28.63 34.01 7.11
C PRO A 398 28.33 32.86 6.17
N GLN A 399 27.44 33.06 5.21
CA GLN A 399 27.21 32.18 4.07
C GLN A 399 27.44 32.99 2.79
N LEU A 400 28.44 32.60 2.04
CA LEU A 400 28.90 33.40 0.91
C LEU A 400 28.50 32.80 -0.44
N ASN A 401 28.23 33.66 -1.42
CA ASN A 401 28.00 33.27 -2.82
C ASN A 401 26.85 32.29 -3.02
N GLN A 402 25.80 32.38 -2.20
CA GLN A 402 24.63 31.50 -2.28
C GLN A 402 23.71 31.93 -3.42
N TRP A 403 23.48 31.04 -4.38
CA TRP A 403 22.45 31.24 -5.40
C TRP A 403 21.07 30.95 -4.86
N ILE A 404 20.18 31.94 -4.95
CA ILE A 404 18.79 31.84 -4.57
C ILE A 404 17.91 31.93 -5.78
N PRO A 405 17.24 30.87 -6.22
CA PRO A 405 16.24 30.93 -7.26
C PRO A 405 15.02 31.70 -6.75
N LEU A 406 14.54 32.68 -7.50
CA LEU A 406 13.34 33.46 -7.18
C LEU A 406 12.08 32.86 -7.75
N TYR A 407 12.21 31.90 -8.67
CA TYR A 407 11.15 31.13 -9.28
C TYR A 407 11.50 29.65 -9.33
N THR A 408 10.50 28.81 -9.10
CA THR A 408 10.52 27.38 -9.26
C THR A 408 9.53 26.97 -10.35
N ALA A 409 9.44 25.68 -10.66
CA ALA A 409 8.41 25.16 -11.57
C ALA A 409 6.96 25.42 -11.08
N ASN A 410 6.79 25.68 -9.77
CA ASN A 410 5.48 25.94 -9.16
C ASN A 410 5.21 27.44 -8.95
N GLY A 411 6.03 28.31 -9.53
CA GLY A 411 5.91 29.74 -9.42
C GLY A 411 6.98 30.39 -8.58
N ARG A 412 6.67 31.55 -7.99
CA ARG A 412 7.62 32.29 -7.14
C ARG A 412 8.05 31.42 -5.95
N ALA A 413 9.35 31.38 -5.71
CA ALA A 413 9.91 30.59 -4.60
C ALA A 413 9.37 31.12 -3.25
N ALA A 414 8.96 30.20 -2.38
CA ALA A 414 8.53 30.54 -1.03
C ALA A 414 9.73 31.01 -0.18
N GLY A 415 9.53 31.99 0.69
CA GLY A 415 10.49 32.43 1.71
C GLY A 415 11.16 33.76 1.44
N ILE A 416 11.15 34.31 0.21
CA ILE A 416 11.64 35.67 -0.07
C ILE A 416 10.60 36.42 -0.91
N ASP A 417 9.94 37.37 -0.28
CA ASP A 417 8.97 38.22 -0.99
C ASP A 417 9.65 39.22 -1.96
N LYS A 418 8.83 39.80 -2.85
CA LYS A 418 9.33 40.74 -3.84
C LYS A 418 9.97 41.98 -3.21
N ALA A 419 9.43 42.51 -2.13
CA ALA A 419 9.93 43.70 -1.45
C ALA A 419 11.32 43.44 -0.85
N THR A 420 11.53 42.28 -0.29
CA THR A 420 12.84 41.82 0.24
C THR A 420 13.87 41.72 -0.91
N VAL A 421 13.51 41.09 -2.02
CA VAL A 421 14.39 41.00 -3.21
C VAL A 421 14.73 42.39 -3.72
N ASP A 422 13.73 43.25 -3.91
CA ASP A 422 13.93 44.64 -4.38
C ASP A 422 14.85 45.44 -3.42
N SER A 423 14.72 45.23 -2.09
CA SER A 423 15.59 45.84 -1.10
C SER A 423 17.05 45.40 -1.27
N ILE A 424 17.29 44.08 -1.43
CA ILE A 424 18.64 43.55 -1.64
C ILE A 424 19.24 44.04 -2.95
N VAL A 425 18.48 44.08 -4.03
CA VAL A 425 18.93 44.47 -5.35
C VAL A 425 19.22 46.00 -5.39
N ASN A 426 18.35 46.81 -4.81
CA ASN A 426 18.48 48.28 -4.81
C ASN A 426 19.58 48.79 -3.83
N ALA A 427 19.99 47.95 -2.87
CA ALA A 427 21.08 48.32 -1.96
C ALA A 427 22.46 48.39 -2.60
N GLY A 428 22.60 47.98 -3.87
CA GLY A 428 23.82 48.17 -4.67
C GLY A 428 25.06 47.48 -4.05
N GLY A 429 24.88 46.29 -3.47
CA GLY A 429 25.95 45.52 -2.83
C GLY A 429 26.14 45.81 -1.35
N LYS A 430 25.45 46.76 -0.75
CA LYS A 430 25.40 46.97 0.71
C LYS A 430 24.55 45.92 1.35
N TYR A 431 24.89 45.58 2.61
CA TYR A 431 24.09 44.67 3.41
C TYR A 431 22.81 45.35 3.90
N VAL A 432 21.70 44.64 3.76
CA VAL A 432 20.37 45.01 4.28
C VAL A 432 19.93 43.98 5.31
N THR A 433 19.12 44.39 6.28
CA THR A 433 18.51 43.50 7.25
C THR A 433 17.35 42.76 6.63
N LEU A 434 17.36 41.44 6.70
CA LEU A 434 16.24 40.59 6.30
C LEU A 434 15.33 40.25 7.49
N GLN A 435 15.94 39.98 8.64
CA GLN A 435 15.24 39.66 9.87
C GLN A 435 16.03 40.19 11.08
N ALA A 436 15.35 40.74 12.05
CA ALA A 436 15.92 41.12 13.34
C ALA A 436 14.96 40.78 14.49
N GLY A 437 15.50 40.30 15.62
CA GLY A 437 14.75 39.94 16.79
C GLY A 437 15.60 39.36 17.90
N PRO A 438 14.97 38.93 19.02
CA PRO A 438 15.69 38.42 20.20
C PRO A 438 16.62 37.24 19.91
N GLN A 439 16.32 36.47 18.86
CA GLN A 439 17.09 35.27 18.43
C GLN A 439 18.20 35.60 17.43
N GLY A 440 18.49 36.87 17.20
CA GLY A 440 19.55 37.29 16.30
C GLY A 440 19.08 38.15 15.13
N MET A 441 20.00 38.40 14.21
CA MET A 441 19.77 39.20 13.01
C MET A 441 20.32 38.49 11.80
N VAL A 442 19.53 38.51 10.70
CA VAL A 442 19.95 38.01 9.38
C VAL A 442 20.06 39.20 8.44
N MET A 443 21.20 39.33 7.78
CA MET A 443 21.46 40.36 6.81
C MET A 443 22.01 39.78 5.50
N ALA A 444 21.72 40.45 4.39
CA ALA A 444 22.16 39.98 3.07
C ALA A 444 22.66 41.11 2.20
N SER A 445 23.59 40.81 1.27
CA SER A 445 24.01 41.70 0.21
C SER A 445 24.00 41.00 -1.15
N LEU A 446 23.72 41.73 -2.20
CA LEU A 446 23.78 41.25 -3.58
C LEU A 446 25.23 41.07 -4.03
N VAL A 447 25.55 39.89 -4.55
CA VAL A 447 26.81 39.62 -5.26
C VAL A 447 26.60 39.82 -6.77
N THR A 448 25.61 39.15 -7.35
CA THR A 448 25.23 39.24 -8.74
C THR A 448 23.80 38.74 -8.98
N LYS A 449 23.27 38.92 -10.18
CA LYS A 449 21.95 38.41 -10.58
C LYS A 449 21.99 37.84 -11.98
N LYS A 450 21.16 36.81 -12.25
CA LYS A 450 20.96 36.29 -13.59
C LYS A 450 20.14 37.27 -14.44
N ALA A 451 20.23 37.10 -15.77
CA ALA A 451 19.43 37.87 -16.72
C ALA A 451 17.93 37.73 -16.39
N PRO A 452 17.15 38.82 -16.56
CA PRO A 452 15.72 38.77 -16.37
C PRO A 452 15.04 37.77 -17.32
N VAL A 453 14.01 37.11 -16.82
CA VAL A 453 13.17 36.17 -17.59
C VAL A 453 11.75 36.72 -17.66
N MET A 454 11.02 36.36 -18.73
CA MET A 454 9.62 36.73 -18.84
C MET A 454 8.77 35.88 -17.90
N VAL A 455 8.03 36.53 -17.03
CA VAL A 455 7.07 35.94 -16.11
C VAL A 455 5.67 36.35 -16.53
N TYR A 456 4.77 35.41 -16.57
CA TYR A 456 3.37 35.60 -16.91
C TYR A 456 2.50 35.40 -15.64
N ASP A 457 1.66 36.41 -15.41
CA ASP A 457 0.66 36.38 -14.34
C ASP A 457 -0.70 36.09 -14.95
N TYR A 458 -1.37 35.06 -14.47
CA TYR A 458 -2.70 34.68 -14.96
C TYR A 458 -3.54 34.00 -13.86
N ASP A 459 -4.85 34.18 -13.96
CA ASP A 459 -5.83 33.46 -13.15
C ASP A 459 -6.34 32.29 -13.96
N GLU A 460 -6.35 31.11 -13.34
CA GLU A 460 -6.87 29.88 -13.90
C GLU A 460 -8.15 29.49 -13.14
N ALA A 461 -9.27 29.50 -13.83
CA ALA A 461 -10.56 29.04 -13.32
C ALA A 461 -10.82 27.64 -13.86
N THR A 462 -10.89 26.65 -12.96
CA THR A 462 -11.09 25.24 -13.29
C THR A 462 -12.37 24.72 -12.68
N TYR A 463 -13.04 23.86 -13.42
CA TYR A 463 -14.20 23.09 -12.96
C TYR A 463 -14.02 21.64 -13.39
N VAL A 464 -14.20 20.72 -12.46
CA VAL A 464 -14.19 19.28 -12.74
C VAL A 464 -15.63 18.80 -12.83
N LEU A 465 -16.01 18.26 -13.99
CA LEU A 465 -17.36 17.78 -14.23
C LEU A 465 -17.56 16.42 -13.53
N GLY A 466 -18.46 16.40 -12.57
CA GLY A 466 -18.99 15.19 -11.96
C GLY A 466 -20.50 15.04 -12.24
N PRO A 467 -21.09 13.89 -11.95
CA PRO A 467 -22.54 13.72 -12.04
C PRO A 467 -23.24 14.61 -11.01
N SER A 468 -24.31 15.25 -11.41
CA SER A 468 -25.16 16.00 -10.46
C SER A 468 -25.81 15.06 -9.44
N PRO A 469 -26.28 15.59 -8.28
CA PRO A 469 -27.06 14.81 -7.33
C PRO A 469 -28.29 14.14 -7.96
N ALA A 470 -28.90 14.76 -8.97
CA ALA A 470 -30.04 14.19 -9.70
C ALA A 470 -29.63 12.96 -10.51
N THR A 471 -28.51 13.02 -11.22
CA THR A 471 -27.95 11.90 -11.99
C THR A 471 -27.55 10.75 -11.05
N LEU A 472 -26.85 11.06 -9.97
CA LEU A 472 -26.43 10.06 -8.97
C LEU A 472 -27.65 9.37 -8.32
N ASN A 473 -28.64 10.14 -7.89
CA ASN A 473 -29.87 9.59 -7.29
C ASN A 473 -30.69 8.77 -8.30
N GLY A 474 -30.69 9.14 -9.57
CA GLY A 474 -31.33 8.37 -10.62
C GLY A 474 -30.71 6.96 -10.77
N GLU A 475 -29.39 6.87 -10.85
CA GLU A 475 -28.69 5.57 -10.92
C GLU A 475 -28.84 4.78 -9.62
N ARG A 476 -28.82 5.44 -8.47
CA ARG A 476 -29.09 4.80 -7.17
C ARG A 476 -30.49 4.18 -7.14
N ALA A 477 -31.51 4.94 -7.50
CA ALA A 477 -32.89 4.46 -7.51
C ALA A 477 -33.08 3.29 -8.50
N ARG A 478 -32.37 3.31 -9.64
CA ARG A 478 -32.36 2.20 -10.59
C ARG A 478 -31.79 0.92 -9.96
N LEU A 479 -30.66 1.04 -9.26
CA LEU A 479 -30.03 -0.10 -8.58
C LEU A 479 -30.92 -0.58 -7.39
N GLU A 480 -31.46 0.32 -6.58
CA GLU A 480 -32.36 -0.03 -5.46
C GLU A 480 -33.63 -0.76 -5.94
N LYS A 481 -34.21 -0.32 -7.06
CA LYS A 481 -35.36 -1.01 -7.68
C LYS A 481 -34.98 -2.43 -8.10
N PHE A 482 -33.79 -2.61 -8.70
CA PHE A 482 -33.28 -3.93 -9.06
C PHE A 482 -33.12 -4.83 -7.84
N LEU A 483 -32.54 -4.33 -6.74
CA LEU A 483 -32.33 -5.10 -5.51
C LEU A 483 -33.66 -5.49 -4.86
N ALA A 484 -34.63 -4.58 -4.82
CA ALA A 484 -35.96 -4.87 -4.30
C ALA A 484 -36.71 -5.96 -5.08
N ALA A 485 -36.48 -6.03 -6.39
CA ALA A 485 -37.06 -7.07 -7.25
C ALA A 485 -36.30 -8.40 -7.20
N ASN A 486 -35.05 -8.41 -6.71
CA ASN A 486 -34.15 -9.57 -6.69
C ASN A 486 -33.53 -9.75 -5.30
N PRO A 487 -34.30 -10.11 -4.28
CA PRO A 487 -33.88 -10.12 -2.88
C PRO A 487 -33.01 -11.34 -2.51
N SER A 488 -32.75 -12.26 -3.44
CA SER A 488 -31.88 -13.41 -3.19
C SER A 488 -30.64 -13.41 -4.11
N ALA A 489 -29.52 -13.96 -3.64
CA ALA A 489 -28.31 -14.10 -4.44
C ALA A 489 -28.53 -14.82 -5.77
N LYS A 490 -29.46 -15.80 -5.80
CA LYS A 490 -29.83 -16.52 -7.02
C LYS A 490 -30.53 -15.61 -8.03
N ASP A 491 -31.50 -14.82 -7.60
CA ASP A 491 -32.24 -13.91 -8.47
C ASP A 491 -31.36 -12.74 -8.93
N PHE A 492 -30.50 -12.23 -8.02
CA PHE A 492 -29.51 -11.21 -8.30
C PHE A 492 -28.66 -11.57 -9.53
N ALA A 493 -28.00 -12.76 -9.54
CA ALA A 493 -27.20 -13.21 -10.65
C ALA A 493 -28.02 -13.46 -11.95
N ALA A 494 -29.21 -14.08 -11.80
CA ALA A 494 -30.02 -14.48 -12.94
C ALA A 494 -30.60 -13.30 -13.72
N ASN A 495 -30.86 -12.18 -13.05
CA ASN A 495 -31.57 -11.04 -13.61
C ASN A 495 -30.69 -9.80 -13.88
N ALA A 496 -29.49 -9.73 -13.30
CA ALA A 496 -28.63 -8.56 -13.45
C ALA A 496 -28.33 -8.19 -14.90
N ALA A 497 -27.96 -9.15 -15.73
CA ALA A 497 -27.64 -8.91 -17.14
C ALA A 497 -28.87 -8.42 -17.94
N LYS A 498 -30.07 -8.82 -17.58
CA LYS A 498 -31.33 -8.36 -18.23
C LYS A 498 -31.60 -6.89 -17.98
N GLU A 499 -31.19 -6.40 -16.81
CA GLU A 499 -31.32 -4.99 -16.40
C GLU A 499 -30.07 -4.16 -16.72
N GLY A 500 -29.10 -4.75 -17.47
CA GLY A 500 -27.89 -4.08 -17.90
C GLY A 500 -26.84 -3.92 -16.81
N PHE A 501 -26.86 -4.74 -15.75
CA PHE A 501 -25.84 -4.78 -14.72
C PHE A 501 -24.83 -5.88 -14.99
N ASN A 502 -23.55 -5.56 -14.81
CA ASN A 502 -22.45 -6.52 -14.88
C ASN A 502 -22.16 -7.08 -13.50
N VAL A 503 -22.25 -8.40 -13.34
CA VAL A 503 -21.95 -9.10 -12.10
C VAL A 503 -20.52 -9.67 -12.16
N GLN A 504 -19.72 -9.27 -11.21
CA GLN A 504 -18.40 -9.85 -10.95
C GLN A 504 -18.48 -10.81 -9.76
N ARG A 505 -17.62 -11.83 -9.73
CA ARG A 505 -17.54 -12.77 -8.60
C ARG A 505 -16.21 -12.64 -7.93
N PHE A 506 -16.23 -12.64 -6.59
CA PHE A 506 -15.06 -12.57 -5.75
C PHE A 506 -15.21 -13.51 -4.56
N SER A 507 -14.07 -14.07 -4.11
CA SER A 507 -13.97 -14.71 -2.80
C SER A 507 -13.37 -13.69 -1.84
N LEU A 508 -14.15 -13.21 -0.87
CA LEU A 508 -13.73 -12.23 0.13
C LEU A 508 -13.41 -12.94 1.44
N THR A 509 -12.32 -12.54 2.09
CA THR A 509 -11.91 -13.04 3.40
C THR A 509 -12.08 -11.98 4.48
N GLN A 510 -11.98 -12.38 5.75
CA GLN A 510 -11.99 -11.43 6.87
C GLN A 510 -10.83 -10.41 6.80
N SER A 511 -9.74 -10.77 6.14
CA SER A 511 -8.57 -9.90 5.94
C SER A 511 -8.62 -9.08 4.66
N ALA A 512 -9.66 -9.21 3.83
CA ALA A 512 -9.79 -8.41 2.62
C ALA A 512 -9.93 -6.91 2.97
N PRO A 513 -9.03 -6.03 2.50
CA PRO A 513 -9.08 -4.62 2.87
C PRO A 513 -10.26 -3.89 2.21
N ALA A 514 -10.63 -4.31 1.00
CA ALA A 514 -11.72 -3.78 0.19
C ALA A 514 -12.06 -4.78 -0.92
N VAL A 515 -13.06 -4.53 -1.75
CA VAL A 515 -13.39 -5.38 -2.89
C VAL A 515 -12.34 -5.18 -3.99
N PRO A 516 -11.65 -6.24 -4.46
CA PRO A 516 -10.63 -6.12 -5.50
C PRO A 516 -11.28 -5.75 -6.85
N ARG A 517 -10.59 -4.94 -7.66
CA ARG A 517 -11.04 -4.67 -9.05
C ARG A 517 -10.79 -5.83 -9.98
N MET A 518 -9.76 -6.61 -9.71
CA MET A 518 -9.41 -7.82 -10.45
C MET A 518 -8.71 -8.78 -9.49
N MET A 519 -9.00 -10.08 -9.60
CA MET A 519 -8.34 -11.08 -8.77
C MET A 519 -6.81 -11.04 -9.00
N GLY A 520 -6.05 -11.07 -7.90
CA GLY A 520 -4.59 -11.08 -7.92
C GLY A 520 -3.91 -9.72 -8.10
N MET A 521 -4.65 -8.61 -8.19
CA MET A 521 -4.08 -7.25 -8.22
C MET A 521 -4.35 -6.50 -6.92
N ASN A 522 -3.34 -5.73 -6.45
CA ASN A 522 -3.49 -4.80 -5.32
C ASN A 522 -4.23 -3.51 -5.73
N SER A 523 -5.35 -3.68 -6.42
CA SER A 523 -6.20 -2.58 -6.87
C SER A 523 -7.63 -2.84 -6.42
N TYR A 524 -8.20 -1.91 -5.69
CA TYR A 524 -9.49 -2.06 -5.04
C TYR A 524 -10.50 -1.05 -5.56
N TYR A 525 -11.80 -1.36 -5.42
CA TYR A 525 -12.86 -0.40 -5.64
C TYR A 525 -12.82 0.66 -4.54
N PRO A 526 -12.89 1.96 -4.86
CA PRO A 526 -12.79 3.03 -3.87
C PRO A 526 -13.92 2.92 -2.83
N ASP A 527 -13.59 3.13 -1.57
CA ASP A 527 -14.50 3.07 -0.42
C ASP A 527 -15.34 1.77 -0.28
N SER A 528 -14.91 0.68 -0.94
CA SER A 528 -15.62 -0.60 -0.91
C SER A 528 -15.37 -1.44 0.36
N ARG A 529 -14.55 -0.93 1.28
CA ARG A 529 -14.33 -1.54 2.60
C ARG A 529 -15.65 -1.74 3.37
N GLN A 530 -16.58 -0.79 3.27
CA GLN A 530 -17.92 -0.91 3.86
C GLN A 530 -18.72 -2.11 3.31
N VAL A 531 -18.51 -2.48 2.05
CA VAL A 531 -19.12 -3.66 1.43
C VAL A 531 -18.56 -4.93 2.06
N VAL A 532 -17.22 -5.03 2.16
CA VAL A 532 -16.55 -6.17 2.79
C VAL A 532 -16.99 -6.32 4.25
N ARG A 533 -17.10 -5.19 4.98
CA ARG A 533 -17.61 -5.19 6.35
C ARG A 533 -19.00 -5.82 6.43
N TRP A 534 -19.95 -5.39 5.60
CA TRP A 534 -21.29 -5.97 5.58
C TRP A 534 -21.23 -7.47 5.24
N VAL A 535 -20.51 -7.85 4.21
CA VAL A 535 -20.35 -9.27 3.82
C VAL A 535 -19.86 -10.10 5.00
N MET A 536 -18.84 -9.63 5.73
CA MET A 536 -18.21 -10.43 6.80
C MET A 536 -18.98 -10.43 8.11
N ILE A 537 -19.75 -9.37 8.41
CA ILE A 537 -20.43 -9.23 9.71
C ILE A 537 -21.91 -9.60 9.62
N ASP A 538 -22.62 -9.06 8.65
CA ASP A 538 -24.09 -9.06 8.60
C ASP A 538 -24.64 -10.00 7.53
N GLY A 539 -23.94 -10.17 6.39
CA GLY A 539 -24.46 -10.92 5.24
C GLY A 539 -24.36 -12.43 5.43
N GLU A 540 -25.50 -13.13 5.36
CA GLU A 540 -25.55 -14.59 5.32
C GLU A 540 -25.67 -15.11 3.89
N THR A 541 -25.43 -16.42 3.70
CA THR A 541 -25.59 -17.06 2.39
C THR A 541 -27.00 -16.89 1.85
N GLY A 542 -27.11 -16.27 0.68
CA GLY A 542 -28.38 -15.94 0.02
C GLY A 542 -28.75 -14.47 0.13
N ASP A 543 -28.16 -13.73 1.06
CA ASP A 543 -28.49 -12.32 1.31
C ASP A 543 -28.00 -11.37 0.20
N VAL A 544 -28.74 -10.28 0.03
CA VAL A 544 -28.42 -9.17 -0.88
C VAL A 544 -28.31 -7.89 -0.07
N SER A 545 -27.26 -7.12 -0.28
CA SER A 545 -26.99 -5.88 0.44
C SER A 545 -27.91 -4.73 0.00
N ARG A 546 -27.89 -3.64 0.78
CA ARG A 546 -28.30 -2.32 0.30
C ARG A 546 -27.30 -1.77 -0.72
N VAL A 547 -27.65 -0.63 -1.33
CA VAL A 547 -26.71 0.15 -2.16
C VAL A 547 -25.68 0.85 -1.27
N TYR A 548 -24.40 0.73 -1.63
CA TYR A 548 -23.29 1.48 -1.07
C TYR A 548 -22.75 2.47 -2.10
N GLU A 549 -22.07 3.50 -1.63
CA GLU A 549 -21.56 4.58 -2.47
C GLU A 549 -20.13 4.96 -2.05
N SER A 550 -19.27 5.26 -3.04
CA SER A 550 -17.96 5.83 -2.80
C SER A 550 -18.05 7.32 -2.46
N LYS A 551 -17.06 7.85 -1.71
CA LYS A 551 -17.02 9.26 -1.27
C LYS A 551 -16.60 10.25 -2.38
N SER A 552 -16.34 9.80 -3.59
CA SER A 552 -15.91 10.67 -4.70
C SER A 552 -17.07 11.48 -5.27
N ASN A 553 -16.93 12.79 -5.33
CA ASN A 553 -17.95 13.68 -5.93
C ASN A 553 -17.83 13.77 -7.47
N THR A 554 -16.66 13.47 -8.03
CA THR A 554 -16.39 13.59 -9.46
C THR A 554 -16.54 12.27 -10.20
N ASN A 555 -16.29 11.16 -9.52
CA ASN A 555 -16.37 9.80 -10.04
C ASN A 555 -17.02 8.87 -9.00
N PRO A 556 -18.28 9.14 -8.58
CA PRO A 556 -18.91 8.30 -7.59
C PRO A 556 -19.21 6.92 -8.17
N MET A 557 -19.04 5.90 -7.33
CA MET A 557 -19.39 4.54 -7.67
C MET A 557 -20.48 4.03 -6.73
N LEU A 558 -21.42 3.29 -7.28
CA LEU A 558 -22.48 2.59 -6.53
C LEU A 558 -22.16 1.10 -6.53
N TYR A 559 -22.37 0.47 -5.38
CA TYR A 559 -22.08 -0.95 -5.17
C TYR A 559 -23.28 -1.69 -4.62
N ALA A 560 -23.46 -2.91 -5.06
CA ALA A 560 -24.34 -3.89 -4.43
C ALA A 560 -23.67 -5.26 -4.45
N VAL A 561 -23.93 -6.07 -3.42
CA VAL A 561 -23.32 -7.38 -3.28
C VAL A 561 -24.37 -8.40 -2.80
N ALA A 562 -24.24 -9.63 -3.30
CA ALA A 562 -25.01 -10.78 -2.83
C ALA A 562 -24.04 -11.88 -2.38
N VAL A 563 -24.32 -12.52 -1.23
CA VAL A 563 -23.49 -13.60 -0.67
C VAL A 563 -23.93 -14.92 -1.28
N GLU A 564 -23.06 -15.56 -2.06
CA GLU A 564 -23.35 -16.82 -2.75
C GLU A 564 -23.07 -18.05 -1.88
N SER A 565 -21.94 -18.05 -1.17
CA SER A 565 -21.55 -19.13 -0.27
C SER A 565 -20.66 -18.64 0.87
N SER A 566 -20.57 -19.45 1.95
CA SER A 566 -19.69 -19.19 3.10
C SER A 566 -18.99 -20.48 3.49
N TYR A 567 -17.68 -20.42 3.72
CA TYR A 567 -16.88 -21.57 4.14
C TYR A 567 -15.65 -21.14 4.91
N ASP A 568 -15.15 -22.06 5.74
CA ASP A 568 -14.10 -21.76 6.69
C ASP A 568 -12.86 -22.65 6.59
N LYS A 569 -12.95 -23.78 5.90
CA LYS A 569 -11.86 -24.78 5.85
C LYS A 569 -11.44 -25.13 4.43
N TYR A 570 -12.38 -25.42 3.56
CA TYR A 570 -12.14 -25.78 2.17
C TYR A 570 -13.10 -25.02 1.26
N VAL A 571 -12.62 -24.56 0.11
CA VAL A 571 -13.50 -24.04 -0.94
C VAL A 571 -14.44 -25.16 -1.39
N PRO A 572 -15.76 -25.00 -1.28
CA PRO A 572 -16.69 -26.10 -1.55
C PRO A 572 -16.75 -26.46 -3.03
N LEU A 573 -17.15 -27.69 -3.32
CA LEU A 573 -17.35 -28.17 -4.71
C LEU A 573 -18.45 -27.37 -5.46
N SER A 574 -19.33 -26.68 -4.73
CA SER A 574 -20.32 -25.78 -5.33
C SER A 574 -19.71 -24.52 -5.93
N ASN A 575 -18.48 -24.14 -5.54
CA ASN A 575 -17.76 -23.03 -6.14
C ASN A 575 -17.50 -23.35 -7.63
N PRO A 576 -17.87 -22.46 -8.58
CA PRO A 576 -17.78 -22.74 -10.01
C PRO A 576 -16.36 -23.06 -10.49
N GLU A 577 -15.34 -22.38 -9.95
CA GLU A 577 -13.94 -22.62 -10.32
C GLU A 577 -13.46 -23.99 -9.88
N VAL A 578 -13.75 -24.37 -8.62
CA VAL A 578 -13.44 -25.71 -8.10
C VAL A 578 -14.18 -26.79 -8.88
N LYS A 579 -15.47 -26.57 -9.14
CA LYS A 579 -16.27 -27.52 -9.94
C LYS A 579 -15.72 -27.70 -11.34
N ASN A 580 -15.38 -26.63 -12.02
CA ASN A 580 -14.80 -26.68 -13.37
C ASN A 580 -13.44 -27.38 -13.37
N TYR A 581 -12.55 -27.00 -12.44
CA TYR A 581 -11.25 -27.63 -12.28
C TYR A 581 -11.36 -29.14 -12.03
N MET A 582 -12.21 -29.54 -11.09
CA MET A 582 -12.44 -30.97 -10.79
C MET A 582 -13.09 -31.71 -11.96
N THR A 583 -14.01 -31.08 -12.67
CA THR A 583 -14.64 -31.65 -13.85
C THR A 583 -13.60 -31.93 -14.94
N GLU A 584 -12.74 -30.95 -15.25
CA GLU A 584 -11.65 -31.14 -16.18
C GLU A 584 -10.67 -32.23 -15.76
N LYS A 585 -10.30 -32.25 -14.47
CA LYS A 585 -9.40 -33.27 -13.91
C LYS A 585 -9.97 -34.68 -14.11
N VAL A 586 -11.26 -34.89 -13.81
CA VAL A 586 -11.95 -36.18 -14.03
C VAL A 586 -12.03 -36.51 -15.52
N ARG A 587 -12.32 -35.54 -16.39
CA ARG A 587 -12.33 -35.74 -17.85
C ARG A 587 -10.97 -36.18 -18.38
N ARG A 588 -9.88 -35.51 -17.96
CA ARG A 588 -8.50 -35.88 -18.31
C ARG A 588 -8.16 -37.30 -17.88
N GLN A 589 -8.57 -37.65 -16.66
CA GLN A 589 -8.36 -38.99 -16.12
C GLN A 589 -9.07 -40.07 -16.97
N LYS A 590 -10.35 -39.84 -17.31
CA LYS A 590 -11.12 -40.73 -18.19
C LYS A 590 -10.52 -40.84 -19.59
N ALA A 591 -10.11 -39.71 -20.18
CA ALA A 591 -9.48 -39.70 -21.51
C ALA A 591 -8.16 -40.48 -21.49
N GLY A 592 -7.34 -40.24 -20.47
CA GLY A 592 -6.10 -41.00 -20.28
C GLY A 592 -6.33 -42.49 -20.16
N ASP A 593 -7.27 -42.91 -19.33
CA ASP A 593 -7.58 -44.32 -19.12
C ASP A 593 -8.11 -44.98 -20.40
N LYS A 594 -8.97 -44.29 -21.15
CA LYS A 594 -9.47 -44.75 -22.46
C LYS A 594 -8.34 -44.93 -23.48
N LEU A 595 -7.46 -43.94 -23.61
CA LEU A 595 -6.32 -43.99 -24.53
C LEU A 595 -5.29 -45.04 -24.09
N MET A 596 -5.02 -45.17 -22.79
CA MET A 596 -4.18 -46.24 -22.28
C MET A 596 -4.73 -47.62 -22.61
N ALA A 597 -6.02 -47.85 -22.41
CA ALA A 597 -6.68 -49.12 -22.79
C ALA A 597 -6.60 -49.41 -24.30
N GLN A 598 -6.73 -48.38 -25.12
CA GLN A 598 -6.69 -48.49 -26.59
C GLN A 598 -5.28 -48.77 -27.14
N TYR A 599 -4.24 -48.17 -26.54
CA TYR A 599 -2.89 -48.18 -27.11
C TYR A 599 -1.87 -49.03 -26.34
N SER A 600 -2.11 -49.43 -25.11
CA SER A 600 -1.16 -50.21 -24.29
C SER A 600 -0.72 -51.53 -24.94
N LYS A 601 -1.56 -52.12 -25.77
CA LYS A 601 -1.25 -53.37 -26.50
C LYS A 601 -0.61 -53.13 -27.86
N LYS A 602 -0.44 -51.89 -28.28
CA LYS A 602 0.10 -51.49 -29.61
C LYS A 602 1.52 -50.94 -29.54
N THR A 603 2.28 -51.34 -28.53
CA THR A 603 3.62 -50.85 -28.25
C THR A 603 4.75 -51.81 -28.71
N GLN A 604 4.53 -52.54 -29.77
CA GLN A 604 5.54 -53.48 -30.36
C GLN A 604 6.77 -52.74 -30.88
N SER A 605 6.57 -51.55 -31.47
CA SER A 605 7.61 -50.59 -31.80
C SER A 605 7.08 -49.18 -31.62
N LEU A 606 7.97 -48.19 -31.44
CA LEU A 606 7.57 -46.79 -31.32
C LEU A 606 6.88 -46.29 -32.58
N GLN A 607 7.37 -46.67 -33.78
CA GLN A 607 6.78 -46.32 -35.05
C GLN A 607 5.36 -46.89 -35.22
N SER A 608 5.15 -48.15 -34.85
CA SER A 608 3.80 -48.75 -34.93
C SER A 608 2.84 -48.10 -33.94
N ALA A 609 3.30 -47.73 -32.75
CA ALA A 609 2.49 -47.01 -31.79
C ALA A 609 2.15 -45.58 -32.26
N ALA A 610 3.13 -44.84 -32.79
CA ALA A 610 2.92 -43.48 -33.31
C ALA A 610 1.95 -43.50 -34.49
N GLN A 611 2.11 -44.43 -35.45
CA GLN A 611 1.19 -44.62 -36.57
C GLN A 611 -0.23 -44.94 -36.09
N ALA A 612 -0.34 -45.84 -35.10
CA ALA A 612 -1.65 -46.22 -34.54
C ALA A 612 -2.35 -45.03 -33.82
N MET A 613 -1.59 -44.14 -33.26
CA MET A 613 -2.05 -42.91 -32.60
C MET A 613 -2.28 -41.76 -33.60
N GLY A 614 -1.81 -41.88 -34.85
CA GLY A 614 -1.89 -40.79 -35.83
C GLY A 614 -0.98 -39.60 -35.53
N VAL A 615 0.16 -39.82 -34.86
CA VAL A 615 1.14 -38.82 -34.46
C VAL A 615 2.52 -39.20 -34.99
N GLU A 616 3.41 -38.20 -35.03
CA GLU A 616 4.81 -38.44 -35.41
C GLU A 616 5.67 -38.74 -34.18
N ALA A 617 6.57 -39.69 -34.32
CA ALA A 617 7.62 -39.94 -33.36
C ALA A 617 8.76 -38.94 -33.59
N ARG A 618 9.29 -38.38 -32.50
CA ARG A 618 10.42 -37.45 -32.52
C ARG A 618 11.57 -37.96 -31.65
N THR A 619 12.77 -37.55 -31.98
CA THR A 619 13.96 -37.83 -31.20
C THR A 619 14.34 -36.60 -30.38
N ILE A 620 14.65 -36.83 -29.12
CA ILE A 620 15.26 -35.86 -28.19
C ILE A 620 16.65 -36.37 -27.87
N ASP A 621 17.67 -35.76 -28.45
CA ASP A 621 19.06 -36.25 -28.31
C ASP A 621 19.68 -35.98 -26.94
N SER A 622 19.14 -34.98 -26.20
CA SER A 622 19.69 -34.58 -24.87
C SER A 622 18.53 -34.29 -23.93
N PHE A 623 17.74 -35.31 -23.64
CA PHE A 623 16.68 -35.22 -22.63
C PHE A 623 17.30 -35.10 -21.23
N ARG A 624 16.81 -34.15 -20.43
CA ARG A 624 17.21 -33.93 -19.01
C ARG A 624 15.99 -33.80 -18.15
N PHE A 625 16.00 -34.41 -16.98
CA PHE A 625 14.91 -34.23 -16.01
C PHE A 625 14.87 -32.77 -15.52
N GLY A 626 13.67 -32.21 -15.41
CA GLY A 626 13.48 -30.83 -14.92
C GLY A 626 13.79 -29.73 -15.97
N TYR A 627 14.30 -30.07 -17.14
CA TYR A 627 14.57 -29.13 -18.23
C TYR A 627 13.59 -29.36 -19.38
N ASN A 628 13.07 -28.27 -19.93
CA ASN A 628 12.11 -28.35 -21.04
C ASN A 628 12.73 -29.01 -22.28
N ALA A 629 12.46 -30.29 -22.44
CA ALA A 629 12.86 -31.10 -23.59
C ALA A 629 11.67 -31.46 -24.48
N GLY A 630 10.62 -30.63 -24.51
CA GLY A 630 9.37 -30.88 -25.21
C GLY A 630 8.45 -31.91 -24.52
N VAL A 631 8.71 -32.22 -23.25
CA VAL A 631 7.83 -32.94 -22.34
C VAL A 631 7.54 -32.00 -21.16
N ASN A 632 6.31 -31.56 -21.02
CA ASN A 632 5.94 -30.58 -19.98
C ASN A 632 5.40 -31.24 -18.70
N ASP A 633 5.23 -32.53 -18.72
CA ASP A 633 4.71 -33.32 -17.59
C ASP A 633 5.87 -33.88 -16.76
N GLN A 634 6.01 -33.41 -15.52
CA GLN A 634 7.10 -33.81 -14.62
C GLN A 634 7.02 -35.30 -14.22
N ALA A 635 5.81 -35.85 -14.10
CA ALA A 635 5.64 -37.27 -13.78
C ALA A 635 6.12 -38.15 -14.97
N VAL A 636 5.78 -37.74 -16.18
CA VAL A 636 6.27 -38.38 -17.42
C VAL A 636 7.77 -38.24 -17.54
N MET A 637 8.34 -37.05 -17.29
CA MET A 637 9.79 -36.84 -17.29
C MET A 637 10.48 -37.72 -16.27
N GLY A 638 9.93 -37.86 -15.06
CA GLY A 638 10.45 -38.76 -14.05
C GLY A 638 10.43 -40.24 -14.47
N LYS A 639 9.37 -40.70 -15.16
CA LYS A 639 9.28 -42.03 -15.72
C LYS A 639 10.35 -42.27 -16.79
N ILE A 640 10.50 -41.33 -17.74
CA ILE A 640 11.53 -41.43 -18.78
C ILE A 640 12.94 -41.47 -18.14
N ASN A 641 13.20 -40.60 -17.18
CA ASN A 641 14.48 -40.55 -16.49
C ASN A 641 14.80 -41.84 -15.72
N GLY A 642 13.78 -42.48 -15.12
CA GLY A 642 13.90 -43.75 -14.40
C GLY A 642 14.00 -44.99 -15.31
N THR A 643 13.62 -44.92 -16.59
CA THR A 643 13.62 -46.03 -17.53
C THR A 643 15.05 -46.39 -17.99
N LYS A 644 15.37 -47.68 -18.10
CA LYS A 644 16.68 -48.16 -18.58
C LYS A 644 16.84 -47.91 -20.09
N ALA A 645 18.06 -47.73 -20.52
CA ALA A 645 18.43 -47.58 -21.95
C ALA A 645 18.49 -48.96 -22.63
N ASP A 646 17.40 -49.69 -22.65
CA ASP A 646 17.29 -51.03 -23.26
C ASP A 646 16.41 -51.01 -24.52
N LYS A 647 16.04 -49.83 -25.01
CA LYS A 647 15.21 -49.59 -26.19
C LYS A 647 13.81 -50.22 -26.12
N LYS A 648 13.39 -50.58 -24.91
CA LYS A 648 12.03 -51.09 -24.71
C LYS A 648 11.05 -49.94 -24.84
N VAL A 649 9.97 -50.18 -25.57
CA VAL A 649 8.87 -49.22 -25.73
C VAL A 649 7.99 -49.24 -24.50
N GLU A 650 7.86 -48.09 -23.88
CA GLU A 650 7.00 -47.87 -22.72
C GLU A 650 5.88 -46.91 -23.09
N ILE A 651 4.75 -47.03 -22.41
CA ILE A 651 3.62 -46.10 -22.52
C ILE A 651 3.29 -45.56 -21.15
N VAL A 652 3.05 -44.25 -21.03
CA VAL A 652 2.72 -43.59 -19.79
C VAL A 652 1.61 -42.58 -20.01
N LYS A 653 0.71 -42.51 -19.03
CA LYS A 653 -0.34 -41.51 -18.94
C LYS A 653 0.24 -40.26 -18.27
N GLY A 654 0.15 -39.12 -18.93
CA GLY A 654 0.45 -37.81 -18.38
C GLY A 654 -0.83 -37.01 -18.06
N ASP A 655 -0.65 -35.77 -17.64
CA ASP A 655 -1.75 -34.86 -17.28
C ASP A 655 -2.51 -34.33 -18.51
N ASP A 656 -1.86 -34.22 -19.67
CA ASP A 656 -2.39 -33.60 -20.90
C ASP A 656 -2.50 -34.56 -22.11
N GLY A 657 -2.01 -35.79 -21.94
CA GLY A 657 -1.98 -36.76 -23.01
C GLY A 657 -1.31 -38.07 -22.63
N ILE A 658 -1.17 -38.99 -23.57
CA ILE A 658 -0.36 -40.19 -23.39
C ILE A 658 0.94 -40.07 -24.16
N TYR A 659 1.97 -40.63 -23.58
CA TYR A 659 3.31 -40.65 -24.16
C TYR A 659 3.76 -42.09 -24.38
N VAL A 660 4.20 -42.42 -25.60
CA VAL A 660 4.90 -43.65 -25.90
C VAL A 660 6.33 -43.29 -26.18
N TYR A 661 7.26 -43.93 -25.49
CA TYR A 661 8.67 -43.57 -25.60
C TYR A 661 9.57 -44.80 -25.49
N GLN A 662 10.79 -44.66 -25.95
CA GLN A 662 11.89 -45.59 -25.71
C GLN A 662 13.18 -44.78 -25.39
N VAL A 663 13.97 -45.28 -24.44
CA VAL A 663 15.26 -44.70 -24.09
C VAL A 663 16.33 -45.40 -24.86
N MET A 664 16.97 -44.70 -25.80
CA MET A 664 17.95 -45.25 -26.73
C MET A 664 19.34 -45.36 -26.12
N ASP A 665 19.72 -44.35 -25.34
CA ASP A 665 21.03 -44.25 -24.71
C ASP A 665 20.94 -43.33 -23.49
N LYS A 666 21.86 -43.52 -22.53
CA LYS A 666 22.08 -42.65 -21.37
C LYS A 666 23.53 -42.35 -21.23
N LYS A 667 23.88 -41.10 -21.08
CA LYS A 667 25.24 -40.66 -20.86
C LYS A 667 25.31 -39.63 -19.73
N LYS A 668 26.48 -39.56 -19.10
CA LYS A 668 26.81 -38.51 -18.16
C LYS A 668 27.73 -37.54 -18.87
N GLU A 669 27.30 -36.29 -19.00
CA GLU A 669 28.09 -35.23 -19.58
C GLU A 669 29.15 -34.74 -18.58
N ASN A 670 30.30 -34.32 -19.08
CA ASN A 670 31.42 -33.89 -18.24
C ASN A 670 31.35 -32.39 -17.98
N PHE A 671 30.43 -31.97 -17.07
CA PHE A 671 30.40 -30.63 -16.57
C PHE A 671 31.02 -30.57 -15.16
N PRO A 672 31.81 -29.55 -14.83
CA PRO A 672 32.32 -29.40 -13.47
C PRO A 672 31.22 -29.12 -12.48
N TYR A 673 31.30 -29.77 -11.30
CA TYR A 673 30.36 -29.47 -10.20
C TYR A 673 30.69 -28.10 -9.59
N ASN A 674 29.71 -27.20 -9.54
CA ASN A 674 29.84 -25.91 -8.87
C ASN A 674 28.85 -25.84 -7.72
N GLU A 675 29.32 -25.98 -6.49
CA GLU A 675 28.51 -25.99 -5.28
C GLU A 675 27.68 -24.72 -5.11
N GLN A 676 28.25 -23.55 -5.39
CA GLN A 676 27.55 -22.26 -5.24
C GLN A 676 26.39 -22.14 -6.22
N GLN A 677 26.57 -22.55 -7.46
CA GLN A 677 25.52 -22.55 -8.48
C GLN A 677 24.33 -23.43 -8.06
N TYR A 678 24.57 -24.66 -7.61
CA TYR A 678 23.51 -25.59 -7.21
C TYR A 678 22.87 -25.20 -5.88
N THR A 679 23.61 -24.52 -5.00
CA THR A 679 23.02 -23.89 -3.80
C THR A 679 22.02 -22.80 -4.20
N GLN A 680 22.38 -21.90 -5.11
CA GLN A 680 21.47 -20.86 -5.61
C GLN A 680 20.25 -21.44 -6.32
N GLN A 681 20.46 -22.44 -7.18
CA GLN A 681 19.38 -23.11 -7.91
C GLN A 681 18.40 -23.80 -6.94
N TYR A 682 18.90 -24.45 -5.89
CA TYR A 682 18.07 -25.05 -4.86
C TYR A 682 17.18 -24.01 -4.16
N PHE A 683 17.75 -22.87 -3.75
CA PHE A 683 16.98 -21.81 -3.11
C PHE A 683 15.97 -21.14 -4.04
N GLN A 684 16.28 -21.00 -5.32
CA GLN A 684 15.31 -20.53 -6.32
C GLN A 684 14.14 -21.49 -6.50
N MET A 685 14.42 -22.79 -6.47
CA MET A 685 13.41 -23.83 -6.65
C MET A 685 12.45 -23.94 -5.46
N ILE A 686 12.99 -23.94 -4.23
CA ILE A 686 12.15 -24.06 -3.03
C ILE A 686 11.48 -22.75 -2.62
N ASN A 687 12.07 -21.61 -3.03
CA ASN A 687 11.59 -20.24 -2.71
C ASN A 687 10.97 -20.15 -1.29
N PRO A 688 11.73 -20.39 -0.21
CA PRO A 688 11.19 -20.60 1.12
C PRO A 688 10.57 -19.32 1.65
N ASN A 689 9.25 -19.28 1.77
CA ASN A 689 8.56 -18.23 2.51
C ASN A 689 8.62 -18.56 4.01
N LEU A 690 9.65 -18.02 4.69
CA LEU A 690 9.88 -18.30 6.10
C LEU A 690 8.69 -17.94 6.99
N MET A 691 8.00 -16.83 6.69
CA MET A 691 6.83 -16.44 7.47
C MET A 691 5.67 -17.42 7.28
N GLU A 692 5.45 -17.89 6.07
CA GLU A 692 4.43 -18.90 5.79
C GLU A 692 4.74 -20.25 6.47
N MET A 693 6.02 -20.63 6.50
CA MET A 693 6.47 -21.82 7.23
C MET A 693 6.24 -21.70 8.74
N LEU A 694 6.52 -20.52 9.33
CA LEU A 694 6.28 -20.26 10.76
C LEU A 694 4.80 -20.16 11.11
N GLN A 695 3.97 -19.70 10.19
CA GLN A 695 2.52 -19.68 10.35
C GLN A 695 1.92 -21.10 10.31
N GLY A 696 2.53 -22.00 9.52
CA GLY A 696 2.04 -23.37 9.34
C GLY A 696 0.58 -23.41 8.89
N ASP A 697 -0.21 -24.29 9.53
CA ASP A 697 -1.65 -24.43 9.28
C ASP A 697 -2.53 -23.52 10.16
N ALA A 698 -1.92 -22.54 10.85
CA ALA A 698 -2.66 -21.66 11.74
C ALA A 698 -3.68 -20.81 10.94
N ARG A 699 -4.92 -20.88 11.39
CA ARG A 699 -6.01 -20.07 10.80
C ARG A 699 -5.96 -18.66 11.34
N ILE A 700 -6.23 -17.69 10.45
CA ILE A 700 -6.36 -16.28 10.79
C ILE A 700 -7.83 -16.00 11.12
N LYS A 701 -8.06 -15.34 12.25
CA LYS A 701 -9.34 -14.73 12.61
C LYS A 701 -9.12 -13.23 12.69
N ASN A 702 -9.71 -12.48 11.78
CA ASN A 702 -9.63 -11.04 11.74
C ASN A 702 -11.00 -10.41 12.06
N ASN A 703 -11.09 -9.77 13.21
CA ASN A 703 -12.32 -9.14 13.70
C ASN A 703 -12.33 -7.61 13.51
N ILE A 704 -11.40 -7.05 12.73
CA ILE A 704 -11.23 -5.59 12.62
C ILE A 704 -12.53 -4.86 12.29
N TYR A 705 -13.35 -5.45 11.43
CA TYR A 705 -14.64 -4.86 11.03
C TYR A 705 -15.65 -4.70 12.18
N LYS A 706 -15.46 -5.42 13.30
CA LYS A 706 -16.30 -5.28 14.52
C LYS A 706 -15.90 -4.05 15.33
N PHE A 707 -14.65 -3.58 15.20
CA PHE A 707 -14.10 -2.44 15.93
C PHE A 707 -14.16 -1.14 15.14
N GLU A 708 -14.31 -1.21 13.83
CA GLU A 708 -14.54 -0.06 12.99
C GLU A 708 -16.03 0.28 13.07
N ALA A 709 -16.42 1.10 14.05
CA ALA A 709 -17.74 1.74 14.06
C ALA A 709 -17.85 2.52 12.75
N GLY A 710 -18.96 2.35 12.02
CA GLY A 710 -19.14 2.92 10.69
C GLY A 710 -18.73 4.40 10.61
N GLU A 711 -17.58 4.65 9.99
CA GLU A 711 -17.18 5.98 9.52
C GLU A 711 -17.94 6.34 8.25
#